data_2fe32bfc499058f3cf686a020bd5f959
#
_entry.id   2fe32bfc499058f3cf686a020bd5f959
#
_cell.length_a   1.000
_cell.length_b   1.000
_cell.length_c   1.000
_cell.angle_alpha   90.00
_cell.angle_beta   90.00
_cell.angle_gamma   90.00
#
_symmetry.space_group_name_H-M   'P 1'
#
loop_
_entity.id
_entity.type
_entity.pdbx_description
1 polymer ?
#
loop_
_entity_poly.entity_id
_entity_poly.type
_entity_poly.pdbx_seq_one_letter_code
_entity_poly.pdbx_strand_id
1 'polypeptide(L)'
;TIENYNHYLDFYKKSSEENREIAIEKRNIVAFNTAIVSHTISGYKYFIETYPKANQINDAWSKIYLIAYESAKNKHTIAAYNSFIDDYPKAPQVSDAKKNIHKIAFSVAKKTNTSLAYKEFLETYPNCTEYNEAFELYEESQFLENTINEDWVSYKNFIDDYSDNSKISQAIDSILSIGKKYNNLQSLDYYINNNYLNAEEAIEYLYPIFTNDGEESTINLFISRYGTPSSLDDRINDDKYNYRQSSKLLLHLPFDKNKEIEYRDFIISSAPSENAFVALQRLMSYNLSRMRWSSALQILNDYETLFSNNKHYLNLKFILEQDWDKSIVSQSVGSKINNSKGDEYEPVISADNKYLYFCGNDVANNIGGEDILVSRKSSLWERPKLIKDLSTSNYNEAPVNISTDGTTLIIFREGKLYSSEKIKSGWATPVELERSINSGIWNSDVTISSNGEALIFASVREESMNLYTDNENNYHGDNQYPSDIFISLKDKNDIWGRPFNIGDSINTRYTERSPFLHPDMKTLYFSSDGHGGLGKLDVFMTTRLHDSCWTCWSEPINLGKEINTIESNWGYKISTDGKTAYFTKEKTNYKENSLLLLLDISGSMDGEKLESLKEAAIDVCENAINSNSKVSIMAFKGDCQFPINATLPFTNQLDDITIFINSLYAQGGTPMYNAYILAAREITDNAEKNSNKMIILMTDGEATDCGKNLEEALSVIRRDGNKIQTQTIAFMVDSGGIAYNDLNRISNYTGGELFYVENTTSLKSSFAKATSSLYGINTSNTKKEIHTVYLPDHLRPDLVATVEGKVLDSENNPIEAVIRFEDLETEKLIGKIKNNPEDGGYFIVLPLGKIYGLYVDKENYFPISKNLDLRKEKNIIKIENDIPIYTFEEMKNKGIAVFINNIFFNSGLSELTDYSIPELKRITKIIIDNDLTVELSGHTDNVDAEELNLKLSEDRANAVKEFLVNNGCDENKIITIGYGESKPLNENKNSNERELNRRVEFKFVK
;
A
#
# COMPACT_ATOMS: atom_id res chain seq x y z
N THR A 1 -25.60 -89.76 -10.66
CA THR A 1 -25.60 -88.74 -9.62
C THR A 1 -24.45 -88.94 -8.63
N ILE A 2 -24.09 -87.96 -7.86
CA ILE A 2 -23.09 -88.00 -6.79
C ILE A 2 -23.50 -89.15 -5.79
N GLU A 3 -24.80 -89.15 -5.46
CA GLU A 3 -25.37 -90.16 -4.56
C GLU A 3 -25.13 -91.60 -5.06
N ASN A 4 -25.31 -91.85 -6.36
CA ASN A 4 -25.06 -93.17 -6.96
C ASN A 4 -23.59 -93.59 -6.85
N TYR A 5 -22.65 -92.62 -7.03
CA TYR A 5 -21.24 -92.96 -6.84
C TYR A 5 -20.86 -93.17 -5.39
N ASN A 6 -21.44 -92.39 -4.47
CA ASN A 6 -21.23 -92.57 -3.04
C ASN A 6 -21.79 -93.90 -2.60
N HIS A 7 -23.01 -94.26 -3.03
CA HIS A 7 -23.62 -95.60 -2.78
C HIS A 7 -22.73 -96.76 -3.30
N TYR A 8 -22.17 -96.55 -4.53
CA TYR A 8 -21.25 -97.59 -5.07
C TYR A 8 -19.98 -97.70 -4.18
N LEU A 9 -19.38 -96.61 -3.77
CA LEU A 9 -18.16 -96.58 -2.97
C LEU A 9 -18.37 -97.15 -1.55
N ASP A 10 -19.55 -97.01 -0.99
CA ASP A 10 -19.93 -97.50 0.32
C ASP A 10 -20.34 -98.96 0.30
N PHE A 11 -21.12 -99.46 -0.67
CA PHE A 11 -21.63 -100.79 -0.78
C PHE A 11 -20.61 -101.74 -1.37
N TYR A 12 -19.84 -101.33 -2.35
CA TYR A 12 -18.89 -102.22 -3.05
C TYR A 12 -17.45 -102.01 -2.54
N LYS A 13 -17.25 -102.14 -1.23
CA LYS A 13 -15.96 -102.02 -0.56
C LYS A 13 -14.87 -102.95 -1.00
N LYS A 14 -15.24 -104.18 -1.62
CA LYS A 14 -14.32 -105.15 -2.16
C LYS A 14 -14.07 -104.99 -3.66
N SER A 15 -14.52 -104.03 -4.34
CA SER A 15 -14.17 -103.75 -5.78
C SER A 15 -12.67 -103.50 -5.91
N SER A 16 -12.14 -103.73 -7.13
CA SER A 16 -10.73 -103.56 -7.41
C SER A 16 -10.39 -102.05 -7.13
N GLU A 17 -9.16 -101.76 -6.71
CA GLU A 17 -8.68 -100.46 -6.42
C GLU A 17 -8.85 -99.49 -7.63
N GLU A 18 -8.59 -100.00 -8.84
CA GLU A 18 -8.79 -99.28 -10.11
C GLU A 18 -10.26 -98.88 -10.33
N ASN A 19 -11.23 -99.71 -10.09
CA ASN A 19 -12.66 -99.42 -10.22
C ASN A 19 -13.14 -98.39 -9.18
N ARG A 20 -12.57 -98.47 -8.00
CA ARG A 20 -12.84 -97.48 -6.94
C ARG A 20 -12.27 -96.08 -7.29
N GLU A 21 -11.05 -96.03 -7.84
CA GLU A 21 -10.45 -94.85 -8.31
C GLU A 21 -11.24 -94.21 -9.47
N ILE A 22 -11.67 -94.96 -10.47
CA ILE A 22 -12.56 -94.56 -11.53
C ILE A 22 -13.90 -94.01 -11.00
N ALA A 23 -14.50 -94.70 -10.01
CA ALA A 23 -15.75 -94.22 -9.40
C ALA A 23 -15.56 -92.95 -8.61
N ILE A 24 -14.43 -92.73 -7.89
CA ILE A 24 -14.05 -91.57 -7.19
C ILE A 24 -13.84 -90.39 -8.20
N GLU A 25 -13.10 -90.64 -9.27
CA GLU A 25 -12.85 -89.71 -10.31
C GLU A 25 -14.15 -89.20 -10.99
N LYS A 26 -15.01 -90.12 -11.42
CA LYS A 26 -16.31 -89.79 -12.00
C LYS A 26 -17.23 -89.01 -11.06
N ARG A 27 -17.25 -89.43 -9.74
CA ARG A 27 -17.97 -88.68 -8.71
C ARG A 27 -17.47 -87.22 -8.61
N ASN A 28 -16.16 -87.11 -8.56
CA ASN A 28 -15.53 -85.79 -8.43
C ASN A 28 -15.79 -84.87 -9.68
N ILE A 29 -15.83 -85.52 -10.90
CA ILE A 29 -16.22 -84.77 -12.12
C ILE A 29 -17.67 -84.27 -12.04
N VAL A 30 -18.62 -85.14 -11.60
CA VAL A 30 -20.03 -84.77 -11.45
C VAL A 30 -20.21 -83.72 -10.39
N ALA A 31 -19.50 -83.78 -9.28
CA ALA A 31 -19.53 -82.82 -8.22
C ALA A 31 -18.95 -81.44 -8.69
N PHE A 32 -17.86 -81.51 -9.44
CA PHE A 32 -17.28 -80.27 -10.05
C PHE A 32 -18.23 -79.67 -11.10
N ASN A 33 -18.88 -80.49 -11.93
CA ASN A 33 -19.90 -79.98 -12.88
C ASN A 33 -21.09 -79.32 -12.15
N THR A 34 -21.49 -79.82 -10.96
CA THR A 34 -22.51 -79.17 -10.13
C THR A 34 -22.03 -77.79 -9.63
N ALA A 35 -20.77 -77.70 -9.22
CA ALA A 35 -20.19 -76.40 -8.85
C ALA A 35 -20.09 -75.48 -10.05
N ILE A 36 -19.79 -75.99 -11.26
CA ILE A 36 -19.81 -75.24 -12.51
C ILE A 36 -21.20 -74.66 -12.81
N VAL A 37 -22.23 -75.37 -12.64
CA VAL A 37 -23.64 -74.97 -12.88
C VAL A 37 -24.05 -73.89 -11.86
N SER A 38 -23.67 -74.06 -10.57
CA SER A 38 -23.92 -73.00 -9.55
C SER A 38 -23.13 -71.70 -9.80
N HIS A 39 -21.96 -71.83 -10.40
CA HIS A 39 -21.02 -70.75 -10.74
C HIS A 39 -20.84 -69.69 -9.63
N THR A 40 -20.73 -70.14 -8.38
CA THR A 40 -20.53 -69.33 -7.18
C THR A 40 -19.28 -69.70 -6.41
N ILE A 41 -18.63 -68.71 -5.76
CA ILE A 41 -17.45 -68.93 -4.91
C ILE A 41 -17.78 -70.03 -3.83
N SER A 42 -18.95 -69.95 -3.19
CA SER A 42 -19.39 -70.91 -2.19
C SER A 42 -19.57 -72.35 -2.75
N GLY A 43 -20.09 -72.47 -3.96
CA GLY A 43 -20.24 -73.74 -4.64
C GLY A 43 -18.89 -74.38 -4.95
N TYR A 44 -17.91 -73.64 -5.43
CA TYR A 44 -16.56 -74.15 -5.67
C TYR A 44 -15.80 -74.43 -4.35
N LYS A 45 -15.95 -73.58 -3.30
CA LYS A 45 -15.37 -73.91 -1.97
C LYS A 45 -15.94 -75.14 -1.37
N TYR A 46 -17.25 -75.32 -1.43
CA TYR A 46 -17.90 -76.56 -0.99
C TYR A 46 -17.37 -77.82 -1.71
N PHE A 47 -17.13 -77.75 -3.04
CA PHE A 47 -16.52 -78.84 -3.80
C PHE A 47 -15.08 -79.08 -3.31
N ILE A 48 -14.24 -78.11 -3.10
CA ILE A 48 -12.85 -78.23 -2.65
C ILE A 48 -12.80 -78.90 -1.24
N GLU A 49 -13.65 -78.40 -0.34
CA GLU A 49 -13.73 -78.99 1.04
C GLU A 49 -14.26 -80.42 1.09
N THR A 50 -15.25 -80.67 0.26
CA THR A 50 -15.89 -82.04 0.27
C THR A 50 -15.05 -83.09 -0.47
N TYR A 51 -14.30 -82.63 -1.50
CA TYR A 51 -13.49 -83.51 -2.36
C TYR A 51 -12.02 -83.12 -2.45
N PRO A 52 -11.27 -83.05 -1.34
CA PRO A 52 -9.94 -82.43 -1.27
C PRO A 52 -8.86 -83.15 -2.08
N LYS A 53 -9.12 -84.32 -2.62
CA LYS A 53 -8.20 -85.08 -3.48
C LYS A 53 -8.66 -85.18 -4.94
N ALA A 54 -9.61 -84.36 -5.34
CA ALA A 54 -10.11 -84.32 -6.72
C ALA A 54 -9.08 -83.64 -7.67
N ASN A 55 -8.93 -84.26 -8.87
CA ASN A 55 -8.03 -83.70 -9.90
C ASN A 55 -8.44 -82.28 -10.36
N GLN A 56 -9.74 -81.92 -10.15
CA GLN A 56 -10.34 -80.65 -10.53
C GLN A 56 -10.15 -79.48 -9.50
N ILE A 57 -9.40 -79.73 -8.40
CA ILE A 57 -9.19 -78.68 -7.34
C ILE A 57 -8.56 -77.45 -7.88
N ASN A 58 -7.55 -77.58 -8.73
CA ASN A 58 -6.87 -76.43 -9.33
C ASN A 58 -7.82 -75.67 -10.26
N ASP A 59 -8.66 -76.33 -11.01
CA ASP A 59 -9.67 -75.69 -11.86
C ASP A 59 -10.74 -74.97 -11.02
N ALA A 60 -11.16 -75.59 -9.89
CA ALA A 60 -12.08 -74.95 -8.94
C ALA A 60 -11.49 -73.69 -8.35
N TRP A 61 -10.25 -73.72 -7.90
CA TRP A 61 -9.54 -72.51 -7.46
C TRP A 61 -9.44 -71.45 -8.58
N SER A 62 -9.14 -71.89 -9.81
CA SER A 62 -9.07 -70.96 -10.94
C SER A 62 -10.41 -70.26 -11.21
N LYS A 63 -11.53 -70.94 -11.04
CA LYS A 63 -12.89 -70.41 -11.14
C LYS A 63 -13.20 -69.40 -9.99
N ILE A 64 -12.84 -69.82 -8.73
CA ILE A 64 -12.97 -68.90 -7.58
C ILE A 64 -12.21 -67.59 -7.83
N TYR A 65 -10.96 -67.72 -8.25
CA TYR A 65 -10.14 -66.55 -8.53
C TYR A 65 -10.74 -65.65 -9.60
N LEU A 66 -11.29 -66.22 -10.67
CA LEU A 66 -11.92 -65.48 -11.73
C LEU A 66 -13.18 -64.74 -11.28
N ILE A 67 -14.09 -65.43 -10.55
CA ILE A 67 -15.34 -64.81 -10.05
C ILE A 67 -15.03 -63.70 -9.07
N ALA A 68 -14.09 -63.94 -8.14
CA ALA A 68 -13.67 -62.93 -7.16
C ALA A 68 -13.05 -61.71 -7.82
N TYR A 69 -12.19 -61.94 -8.83
CA TYR A 69 -11.57 -60.85 -9.56
C TYR A 69 -12.59 -60.05 -10.38
N GLU A 70 -13.51 -60.72 -11.09
CA GLU A 70 -14.57 -60.02 -11.83
C GLU A 70 -15.51 -59.24 -10.90
N SER A 71 -15.77 -59.73 -9.69
CA SER A 71 -16.51 -58.98 -8.66
C SER A 71 -15.76 -57.71 -8.24
N ALA A 72 -14.45 -57.80 -8.00
CA ALA A 72 -13.63 -56.65 -7.67
C ALA A 72 -13.56 -55.66 -8.84
N LYS A 73 -13.42 -56.17 -10.08
CA LYS A 73 -13.40 -55.36 -11.31
C LYS A 73 -14.72 -54.63 -11.56
N ASN A 74 -15.87 -55.25 -11.26
CA ASN A 74 -17.18 -54.60 -11.40
C ASN A 74 -17.37 -53.46 -10.39
N LYS A 75 -16.83 -53.60 -9.15
CA LYS A 75 -16.82 -52.52 -8.16
C LYS A 75 -15.82 -51.39 -8.50
N HIS A 76 -14.73 -51.74 -9.17
CA HIS A 76 -13.66 -50.86 -9.66
C HIS A 76 -13.16 -49.86 -8.60
N THR A 77 -12.94 -50.29 -7.35
CA THR A 77 -12.38 -49.49 -6.25
C THR A 77 -11.10 -50.11 -5.70
N ILE A 78 -10.19 -49.27 -5.16
CA ILE A 78 -8.96 -49.75 -4.49
C ILE A 78 -9.28 -50.74 -3.40
N ALA A 79 -10.29 -50.48 -2.57
CA ALA A 79 -10.72 -51.34 -1.49
C ALA A 79 -11.15 -52.73 -1.99
N ALA A 80 -11.91 -52.80 -3.09
CA ALA A 80 -12.36 -54.06 -3.67
C ALA A 80 -11.21 -54.89 -4.24
N TYR A 81 -10.23 -54.27 -4.90
CA TYR A 81 -9.05 -54.98 -5.40
C TYR A 81 -8.12 -55.40 -4.25
N ASN A 82 -7.96 -54.61 -3.18
CA ASN A 82 -7.20 -55.00 -2.00
C ASN A 82 -7.86 -56.22 -1.30
N SER A 83 -9.17 -56.20 -1.07
CA SER A 83 -9.88 -57.36 -0.54
C SER A 83 -9.69 -58.60 -1.40
N PHE A 84 -9.70 -58.50 -2.73
CA PHE A 84 -9.39 -59.62 -3.63
C PHE A 84 -7.96 -60.15 -3.43
N ILE A 85 -6.97 -59.25 -3.33
CA ILE A 85 -5.56 -59.62 -3.14
C ILE A 85 -5.34 -60.29 -1.79
N ASP A 86 -5.98 -59.78 -0.73
CA ASP A 86 -5.88 -60.34 0.64
C ASP A 86 -6.55 -61.71 0.75
N ASP A 87 -7.74 -61.84 0.17
CA ASP A 87 -8.50 -63.11 0.20
C ASP A 87 -7.87 -64.18 -0.71
N TYR A 88 -7.23 -63.78 -1.83
CA TYR A 88 -6.71 -64.69 -2.85
C TYR A 88 -5.28 -64.34 -3.32
N PRO A 89 -4.28 -64.34 -2.42
CA PRO A 89 -2.93 -63.86 -2.74
C PRO A 89 -2.19 -64.68 -3.79
N LYS A 90 -2.65 -65.91 -4.05
CA LYS A 90 -2.09 -66.88 -5.04
C LYS A 90 -2.80 -66.80 -6.40
N ALA A 91 -3.80 -65.96 -6.56
CA ALA A 91 -4.53 -65.82 -7.82
C ALA A 91 -3.63 -65.21 -8.92
N PRO A 92 -3.65 -65.77 -10.15
CA PRO A 92 -2.91 -65.19 -11.28
C PRO A 92 -3.28 -63.73 -11.54
N GLN A 93 -4.51 -63.29 -11.20
CA GLN A 93 -5.06 -61.98 -11.39
C GLN A 93 -4.55 -60.93 -10.40
N VAL A 94 -3.75 -61.29 -9.39
CA VAL A 94 -3.19 -60.37 -8.40
C VAL A 94 -2.36 -59.28 -9.07
N SER A 95 -1.58 -59.62 -10.08
CA SER A 95 -0.80 -58.67 -10.84
C SER A 95 -1.67 -57.61 -11.53
N ASP A 96 -2.79 -58.04 -12.13
CA ASP A 96 -3.70 -57.11 -12.82
C ASP A 96 -4.55 -56.31 -11.82
N ALA A 97 -4.90 -56.88 -10.67
CA ALA A 97 -5.54 -56.14 -9.57
C ALA A 97 -4.65 -54.98 -9.07
N LYS A 98 -3.34 -55.24 -8.86
CA LYS A 98 -2.36 -54.21 -8.49
C LYS A 98 -2.26 -53.10 -9.55
N LYS A 99 -2.21 -53.46 -10.85
CA LYS A 99 -2.20 -52.47 -11.91
C LYS A 99 -3.46 -51.59 -11.91
N ASN A 100 -4.63 -52.16 -11.63
CA ASN A 100 -5.87 -51.38 -11.56
C ASN A 100 -5.88 -50.47 -10.33
N ILE A 101 -5.34 -50.90 -9.19
CA ILE A 101 -5.15 -50.03 -8.01
C ILE A 101 -4.28 -48.81 -8.39
N HIS A 102 -3.13 -49.04 -9.05
CA HIS A 102 -2.26 -47.96 -9.47
C HIS A 102 -2.97 -46.96 -10.37
N LYS A 103 -3.74 -47.46 -11.37
CA LYS A 103 -4.51 -46.61 -12.28
C LYS A 103 -5.59 -45.78 -11.58
N ILE A 104 -6.31 -46.38 -10.63
CA ILE A 104 -7.33 -45.67 -9.85
C ILE A 104 -6.65 -44.60 -8.97
N ALA A 105 -5.61 -44.97 -8.23
CA ALA A 105 -4.87 -44.06 -7.36
C ALA A 105 -4.29 -42.88 -8.16
N PHE A 106 -3.71 -43.15 -9.34
CA PHE A 106 -3.19 -42.09 -10.23
C PHE A 106 -4.30 -41.18 -10.77
N SER A 107 -5.45 -41.76 -11.12
CA SER A 107 -6.62 -40.99 -11.55
C SER A 107 -7.13 -40.07 -10.44
N VAL A 108 -7.08 -40.50 -9.18
CA VAL A 108 -7.43 -39.68 -8.02
C VAL A 108 -6.40 -38.55 -7.85
N ALA A 109 -5.10 -38.87 -7.93
CA ALA A 109 -4.05 -37.84 -7.85
C ALA A 109 -4.19 -36.81 -8.97
N LYS A 110 -4.48 -37.26 -10.21
CA LYS A 110 -4.75 -36.33 -11.35
C LYS A 110 -5.98 -35.46 -11.13
N LYS A 111 -7.03 -35.99 -10.53
CA LYS A 111 -8.24 -35.21 -10.24
C LYS A 111 -7.98 -34.17 -9.14
N THR A 112 -7.19 -34.49 -8.12
CA THR A 112 -6.78 -33.58 -7.05
C THR A 112 -5.81 -32.52 -7.56
N ASN A 113 -4.91 -32.90 -8.47
CA ASN A 113 -3.96 -32.06 -9.19
C ASN A 113 -3.13 -31.12 -8.30
N THR A 114 -2.58 -31.66 -7.22
CA THR A 114 -1.67 -30.95 -6.30
C THR A 114 -0.35 -31.71 -6.15
N SER A 115 0.73 -30.96 -5.86
CA SER A 115 2.05 -31.56 -5.63
C SER A 115 2.01 -32.58 -4.49
N LEU A 116 1.26 -32.32 -3.43
CA LEU A 116 1.07 -33.27 -2.32
C LEU A 116 0.40 -34.58 -2.77
N ALA A 117 -0.65 -34.49 -3.58
CA ALA A 117 -1.36 -35.71 -4.05
C ALA A 117 -0.48 -36.56 -4.96
N TYR A 118 0.31 -35.97 -5.84
CA TYR A 118 1.26 -36.67 -6.66
C TYR A 118 2.41 -37.28 -5.84
N LYS A 119 2.92 -36.54 -4.84
CA LYS A 119 3.94 -37.05 -3.90
C LYS A 119 3.46 -38.27 -3.14
N GLU A 120 2.28 -38.24 -2.56
CA GLU A 120 1.66 -39.39 -1.87
C GLU A 120 1.50 -40.59 -2.79
N PHE A 121 1.10 -40.39 -4.05
CA PHE A 121 1.01 -41.45 -5.06
C PHE A 121 2.38 -42.06 -5.34
N LEU A 122 3.43 -41.24 -5.59
CA LEU A 122 4.78 -41.69 -5.89
C LEU A 122 5.42 -42.49 -4.74
N GLU A 123 5.21 -42.02 -3.50
CA GLU A 123 5.69 -42.72 -2.29
C GLU A 123 4.97 -44.04 -2.07
N THR A 124 3.66 -44.12 -2.35
CA THR A 124 2.85 -45.30 -2.16
C THR A 124 3.08 -46.36 -3.26
N TYR A 125 3.34 -45.94 -4.50
CA TYR A 125 3.44 -46.83 -5.67
C TYR A 125 4.73 -46.63 -6.47
N PRO A 126 5.92 -46.79 -5.89
CA PRO A 126 7.20 -46.43 -6.52
C PRO A 126 7.58 -47.25 -7.78
N ASN A 127 6.90 -48.38 -8.01
CA ASN A 127 7.21 -49.29 -9.12
C ASN A 127 6.03 -49.46 -10.08
N CYS A 128 5.12 -48.49 -10.17
CA CYS A 128 3.98 -48.58 -11.09
C CYS A 128 4.35 -48.07 -12.50
N THR A 129 3.53 -48.37 -13.50
CA THR A 129 3.73 -47.93 -14.89
C THR A 129 3.48 -46.44 -15.06
N GLU A 130 2.71 -45.86 -14.18
CA GLU A 130 2.32 -44.45 -14.14
C GLU A 130 3.35 -43.54 -13.42
N TYR A 131 4.44 -44.11 -12.89
CA TYR A 131 5.40 -43.40 -12.04
C TYR A 131 6.02 -42.19 -12.72
N ASN A 132 6.53 -42.34 -13.94
CA ASN A 132 7.22 -41.26 -14.65
C ASN A 132 6.25 -40.12 -14.99
N GLU A 133 5.03 -40.46 -15.46
CA GLU A 133 3.99 -39.46 -15.70
C GLU A 133 3.57 -38.73 -14.41
N ALA A 134 3.43 -39.46 -13.30
CA ALA A 134 3.13 -38.85 -12.02
C ALA A 134 4.25 -37.96 -11.50
N PHE A 135 5.51 -38.29 -11.77
CA PHE A 135 6.67 -37.52 -11.40
C PHE A 135 6.75 -36.20 -12.18
N GLU A 136 6.52 -36.25 -13.49
CA GLU A 136 6.44 -35.05 -14.32
C GLU A 136 5.32 -34.10 -13.85
N LEU A 137 4.15 -34.64 -13.53
CA LEU A 137 3.02 -33.85 -12.99
C LEU A 137 3.30 -33.31 -11.57
N TYR A 138 4.06 -34.05 -10.76
CA TYR A 138 4.52 -33.60 -9.46
C TYR A 138 5.42 -32.36 -9.59
N GLU A 139 6.42 -32.41 -10.46
CA GLU A 139 7.32 -31.27 -10.71
C GLU A 139 6.58 -30.05 -11.30
N GLU A 140 5.64 -30.30 -12.23
CA GLU A 140 4.79 -29.25 -12.80
C GLU A 140 3.90 -28.60 -11.73
N SER A 141 3.26 -29.42 -10.86
CA SER A 141 2.43 -28.90 -9.79
C SER A 141 3.23 -28.11 -8.76
N GLN A 142 4.44 -28.56 -8.40
CA GLN A 142 5.35 -27.79 -7.55
C GLN A 142 5.66 -26.43 -8.14
N PHE A 143 5.96 -26.39 -9.45
CA PHE A 143 6.24 -25.13 -10.15
C PHE A 143 5.03 -24.21 -10.10
N LEU A 144 3.85 -24.66 -10.50
CA LEU A 144 2.63 -23.84 -10.53
C LEU A 144 2.19 -23.35 -9.14
N GLU A 145 2.27 -24.21 -8.12
CA GLU A 145 1.88 -23.86 -6.75
C GLU A 145 2.80 -22.80 -6.13
N ASN A 146 4.11 -22.88 -6.39
CA ASN A 146 5.09 -21.96 -5.81
C ASN A 146 5.31 -20.70 -6.64
N THR A 147 4.88 -20.67 -7.90
CA THR A 147 4.98 -19.51 -8.78
C THR A 147 3.64 -18.87 -9.11
N ILE A 148 2.61 -19.14 -8.31
CA ILE A 148 1.24 -18.67 -8.53
C ILE A 148 1.12 -17.14 -8.54
N ASN A 149 2.02 -16.44 -7.88
CA ASN A 149 2.05 -14.99 -7.85
C ASN A 149 2.61 -14.37 -9.14
N GLU A 150 3.24 -15.18 -10.00
CA GLU A 150 3.88 -14.75 -11.25
C GLU A 150 4.85 -13.56 -11.08
N ASP A 151 5.41 -13.38 -9.88
CA ASP A 151 6.43 -12.39 -9.57
C ASP A 151 7.84 -13.01 -9.55
N TRP A 152 8.87 -12.18 -9.73
CA TRP A 152 10.25 -12.66 -9.79
C TRP A 152 10.72 -13.29 -8.46
N VAL A 153 10.13 -12.90 -7.32
CA VAL A 153 10.50 -13.42 -5.99
C VAL A 153 9.98 -14.85 -5.83
N SER A 154 8.75 -15.14 -6.28
CA SER A 154 8.21 -16.50 -6.25
C SER A 154 9.01 -17.44 -7.16
N TYR A 155 9.41 -16.99 -8.35
CA TYR A 155 10.32 -17.78 -9.20
C TYR A 155 11.70 -18.00 -8.57
N LYS A 156 12.27 -16.95 -7.94
CA LYS A 156 13.53 -17.07 -7.20
C LYS A 156 13.43 -18.08 -6.06
N ASN A 157 12.38 -17.97 -5.22
CA ASN A 157 12.18 -18.91 -4.13
C ASN A 157 11.99 -20.34 -4.61
N PHE A 158 11.28 -20.51 -5.74
CA PHE A 158 11.17 -21.81 -6.38
C PHE A 158 12.52 -22.39 -6.80
N ILE A 159 13.40 -21.59 -7.38
CA ILE A 159 14.77 -22.00 -7.76
C ILE A 159 15.58 -22.40 -6.51
N ASP A 160 15.48 -21.64 -5.45
CA ASP A 160 16.22 -21.88 -4.19
C ASP A 160 15.73 -23.15 -3.47
N ASP A 161 14.39 -23.41 -3.47
CA ASP A 161 13.78 -24.50 -2.72
C ASP A 161 13.74 -25.84 -3.49
N TYR A 162 13.76 -25.79 -4.84
CA TYR A 162 13.53 -26.96 -5.71
C TYR A 162 14.62 -27.10 -6.80
N SER A 163 15.88 -27.01 -6.43
CA SER A 163 17.03 -26.96 -7.34
C SER A 163 17.13 -28.10 -8.37
N ASP A 164 16.53 -29.24 -8.10
CA ASP A 164 16.54 -30.43 -8.96
C ASP A 164 15.28 -30.55 -9.85
N ASN A 165 14.33 -29.61 -9.77
CA ASN A 165 13.10 -29.62 -10.57
C ASN A 165 13.37 -29.30 -12.04
N SER A 166 12.73 -30.04 -12.95
CA SER A 166 12.90 -29.84 -14.41
C SER A 166 12.46 -28.46 -14.93
N LYS A 167 11.66 -27.70 -14.13
CA LYS A 167 11.15 -26.37 -14.48
C LYS A 167 12.08 -25.21 -14.07
N ILE A 168 13.23 -25.48 -13.50
CA ILE A 168 14.21 -24.45 -13.10
C ILE A 168 14.56 -23.51 -14.26
N SER A 169 14.81 -24.04 -15.46
CA SER A 169 15.11 -23.21 -16.64
C SER A 169 13.95 -22.26 -16.97
N GLN A 170 12.71 -22.75 -16.86
CA GLN A 170 11.51 -21.94 -17.09
C GLN A 170 11.37 -20.83 -16.04
N ALA A 171 11.67 -21.10 -14.77
CA ALA A 171 11.67 -20.11 -13.71
C ALA A 171 12.72 -19.01 -13.96
N ILE A 172 13.92 -19.38 -14.36
CA ILE A 172 15.02 -18.46 -14.72
C ILE A 172 14.60 -17.55 -15.88
N ASP A 173 14.03 -18.11 -16.96
CA ASP A 173 13.56 -17.34 -18.11
C ASP A 173 12.42 -16.37 -17.73
N SER A 174 11.56 -16.78 -16.78
CA SER A 174 10.48 -15.93 -16.26
C SER A 174 11.02 -14.74 -15.48
N ILE A 175 12.08 -14.91 -14.67
CA ILE A 175 12.75 -13.80 -13.95
C ILE A 175 13.28 -12.76 -14.94
N LEU A 176 13.98 -13.19 -16.01
CA LEU A 176 14.49 -12.28 -17.03
C LEU A 176 13.35 -11.55 -17.76
N SER A 177 12.29 -12.30 -18.11
CA SER A 177 11.12 -11.76 -18.80
C SER A 177 10.42 -10.68 -17.96
N ILE A 178 10.23 -10.92 -16.66
CA ILE A 178 9.67 -9.95 -15.72
C ILE A 178 10.58 -8.72 -15.62
N GLY A 179 11.89 -8.93 -15.47
CA GLY A 179 12.88 -7.86 -15.40
C GLY A 179 12.80 -6.93 -16.60
N LYS A 180 12.75 -7.48 -17.82
CA LYS A 180 12.65 -6.69 -19.04
C LYS A 180 11.27 -6.06 -19.22
N LYS A 181 10.19 -6.78 -18.93
CA LYS A 181 8.82 -6.31 -19.14
C LYS A 181 8.46 -5.13 -18.24
N TYR A 182 8.93 -5.14 -16.99
CA TYR A 182 8.58 -4.17 -15.97
C TYR A 182 9.74 -3.27 -15.54
N ASN A 183 10.88 -3.31 -16.23
CA ASN A 183 12.13 -2.63 -15.88
C ASN A 183 12.55 -2.90 -14.40
N ASN A 184 12.32 -4.13 -13.94
CA ASN A 184 12.59 -4.49 -12.56
C ASN A 184 14.07 -4.71 -12.32
N LEU A 185 14.72 -3.72 -11.71
CA LEU A 185 16.17 -3.73 -11.45
C LEU A 185 16.62 -4.92 -10.61
N GLN A 186 15.83 -5.32 -9.63
CA GLN A 186 16.20 -6.40 -8.71
C GLN A 186 16.16 -7.78 -9.37
N SER A 187 15.16 -8.03 -10.22
CA SER A 187 15.10 -9.29 -10.97
C SER A 187 16.22 -9.38 -11.99
N LEU A 188 16.55 -8.28 -12.66
CA LEU A 188 17.69 -8.20 -13.57
C LEU A 188 19.02 -8.38 -12.83
N ASP A 189 19.18 -7.72 -11.67
CA ASP A 189 20.35 -7.85 -10.80
C ASP A 189 20.54 -9.29 -10.31
N TYR A 190 19.48 -9.93 -9.84
CA TYR A 190 19.51 -11.35 -9.46
C TYR A 190 19.91 -12.24 -10.62
N TYR A 191 19.32 -12.00 -11.82
CA TYR A 191 19.62 -12.77 -13.03
C TYR A 191 21.10 -12.67 -13.43
N ILE A 192 21.65 -11.45 -13.40
CA ILE A 192 23.04 -11.16 -13.78
C ILE A 192 24.00 -11.74 -12.75
N ASN A 193 23.77 -11.52 -11.46
CA ASN A 193 24.67 -11.96 -10.39
C ASN A 193 24.78 -13.50 -10.29
N ASN A 194 23.75 -14.22 -10.71
CA ASN A 194 23.81 -15.69 -10.80
C ASN A 194 24.41 -16.18 -12.12
N ASN A 195 24.85 -15.27 -13.00
CA ASN A 195 25.51 -15.56 -14.27
C ASN A 195 24.72 -16.57 -15.15
N TYR A 196 23.39 -16.36 -15.25
CA TYR A 196 22.53 -17.17 -16.09
C TYR A 196 22.81 -16.95 -17.58
N LEU A 197 22.34 -17.85 -18.41
CA LEU A 197 22.47 -17.75 -19.87
C LEU A 197 21.89 -16.39 -20.34
N ASN A 198 22.64 -15.62 -21.16
CA ASN A 198 22.29 -14.26 -21.60
C ASN A 198 22.45 -13.15 -20.53
N ALA A 199 23.29 -13.34 -19.52
CA ALA A 199 23.59 -12.30 -18.54
C ALA A 199 24.12 -11.01 -19.20
N GLU A 200 24.93 -11.09 -20.26
CA GLU A 200 25.44 -9.93 -21.01
C GLU A 200 24.28 -9.10 -21.63
N GLU A 201 23.30 -9.76 -22.24
CA GLU A 201 22.09 -9.09 -22.79
C GLU A 201 21.26 -8.41 -21.69
N ALA A 202 21.19 -9.03 -20.52
CA ALA A 202 20.53 -8.42 -19.36
C ALA A 202 21.31 -7.20 -18.86
N ILE A 203 22.65 -7.21 -18.85
CA ILE A 203 23.50 -6.07 -18.50
C ILE A 203 23.32 -4.92 -19.49
N GLU A 204 23.28 -5.21 -20.79
CA GLU A 204 23.03 -4.20 -21.84
C GLU A 204 21.67 -3.55 -21.68
N TYR A 205 20.63 -4.35 -21.36
CA TYR A 205 19.29 -3.86 -21.12
C TYR A 205 19.22 -3.01 -19.84
N LEU A 206 19.92 -3.42 -18.80
CA LEU A 206 19.92 -2.76 -17.49
C LEU A 206 20.63 -1.40 -17.51
N TYR A 207 21.70 -1.25 -18.33
CA TYR A 207 22.54 -0.05 -18.33
C TYR A 207 21.76 1.25 -18.46
N PRO A 208 20.93 1.47 -19.50
CA PRO A 208 20.20 2.74 -19.64
C PRO A 208 19.14 2.99 -18.55
N ILE A 209 18.66 1.93 -17.92
CA ILE A 209 17.69 2.03 -16.83
C ILE A 209 18.41 2.42 -15.53
N PHE A 210 19.52 1.77 -15.24
CA PHE A 210 20.31 2.01 -14.03
C PHE A 210 20.99 3.40 -14.06
N THR A 211 21.45 3.84 -15.24
CA THR A 211 22.18 5.09 -15.42
C THR A 211 21.33 6.23 -16.00
N ASN A 212 20.00 6.14 -15.84
CA ASN A 212 19.05 7.11 -16.40
C ASN A 212 19.23 8.54 -15.85
N ASP A 213 19.88 8.67 -14.69
CA ASP A 213 20.24 9.93 -14.07
C ASP A 213 21.40 10.64 -14.76
N GLY A 214 22.15 9.93 -15.59
CA GLY A 214 23.32 10.45 -16.30
C GLY A 214 24.51 10.81 -15.40
N GLU A 215 24.52 10.37 -14.12
CA GLU A 215 25.60 10.70 -13.19
C GLU A 215 26.82 9.78 -13.30
N GLU A 216 28.04 10.35 -13.25
CA GLU A 216 29.27 9.55 -13.34
C GLU A 216 29.42 8.59 -12.16
N SER A 217 28.94 8.95 -10.97
CA SER A 217 28.92 8.08 -9.79
C SER A 217 28.08 6.82 -10.04
N THR A 218 26.90 6.98 -10.62
CA THR A 218 25.99 5.89 -10.96
C THR A 218 26.56 5.01 -12.08
N ILE A 219 27.20 5.62 -13.09
CA ILE A 219 27.91 4.89 -14.15
C ILE A 219 29.07 4.08 -13.56
N ASN A 220 29.86 4.67 -12.65
CA ASN A 220 30.97 3.96 -12.00
C ASN A 220 30.49 2.83 -11.11
N LEU A 221 29.38 3.03 -10.40
CA LEU A 221 28.76 1.99 -9.61
C LEU A 221 28.28 0.83 -10.49
N PHE A 222 27.61 1.13 -11.61
CA PHE A 222 27.19 0.11 -12.58
C PHE A 222 28.40 -0.72 -13.04
N ILE A 223 29.49 -0.05 -13.44
CA ILE A 223 30.73 -0.72 -13.88
C ILE A 223 31.32 -1.60 -12.79
N SER A 224 31.37 -1.11 -11.54
CA SER A 224 31.92 -1.86 -10.42
C SER A 224 31.10 -3.11 -10.09
N ARG A 225 29.79 -3.06 -10.33
CA ARG A 225 28.86 -4.13 -9.97
C ARG A 225 28.70 -5.18 -11.06
N TYR A 226 28.62 -4.77 -12.31
CA TYR A 226 28.29 -5.65 -13.45
C TYR A 226 29.42 -5.80 -14.47
N GLY A 227 30.47 -5.02 -14.37
CA GLY A 227 31.54 -4.95 -15.36
C GLY A 227 31.18 -4.09 -16.57
N THR A 228 32.02 -4.12 -17.58
CA THR A 228 31.81 -3.40 -18.85
C THR A 228 31.80 -4.41 -20.00
N PRO A 229 30.64 -4.85 -20.47
CA PRO A 229 30.55 -5.54 -21.76
C PRO A 229 31.15 -4.66 -22.87
N SER A 230 31.92 -5.24 -23.78
CA SER A 230 32.59 -4.49 -24.87
C SER A 230 31.59 -3.71 -25.75
N SER A 231 30.34 -4.16 -25.82
CA SER A 231 29.24 -3.49 -26.53
C SER A 231 28.80 -2.16 -25.91
N LEU A 232 29.12 -1.93 -24.62
CA LEU A 232 28.78 -0.70 -23.90
C LEU A 232 29.93 0.28 -23.72
N ASP A 233 31.17 -0.09 -24.07
CA ASP A 233 32.37 0.72 -23.81
C ASP A 233 32.27 2.14 -24.40
N ASP A 234 31.88 2.27 -25.67
CA ASP A 234 31.74 3.58 -26.31
C ASP A 234 30.66 4.42 -25.67
N ARG A 235 29.49 3.83 -25.38
CA ARG A 235 28.38 4.51 -24.72
C ARG A 235 28.73 4.99 -23.31
N ILE A 236 29.38 4.15 -22.51
CA ILE A 236 29.85 4.49 -21.18
C ILE A 236 30.81 5.68 -21.19
N ASN A 237 31.74 5.69 -22.16
CA ASN A 237 32.68 6.79 -22.30
C ASN A 237 32.02 8.10 -22.71
N ASP A 238 31.06 8.04 -23.66
CA ASP A 238 30.25 9.20 -24.05
C ASP A 238 29.41 9.75 -22.90
N ASP A 239 28.74 8.89 -22.17
CA ASP A 239 27.90 9.29 -21.02
C ASP A 239 28.75 9.93 -19.90
N LYS A 240 29.93 9.38 -19.58
CA LYS A 240 30.89 9.98 -18.63
C LYS A 240 31.42 11.34 -19.12
N TYR A 241 31.73 11.44 -20.40
CA TYR A 241 32.19 12.69 -21.00
C TYR A 241 31.08 13.77 -20.86
N ASN A 242 29.86 13.44 -21.23
CA ASN A 242 28.71 14.35 -21.14
C ASN A 242 28.44 14.77 -19.70
N TYR A 243 28.48 13.86 -18.75
CA TYR A 243 28.36 14.19 -17.33
C TYR A 243 29.42 15.16 -16.85
N ARG A 244 30.70 14.91 -17.17
CA ARG A 244 31.81 15.80 -16.75
C ARG A 244 31.73 17.19 -17.34
N GLN A 245 31.11 17.35 -18.50
CA GLN A 245 30.84 18.68 -19.05
C GLN A 245 29.69 19.37 -18.31
N SER A 246 28.69 18.62 -17.91
CA SER A 246 27.50 19.15 -17.21
C SER A 246 27.69 19.37 -15.72
N SER A 247 28.53 18.58 -15.04
CA SER A 247 28.67 18.58 -13.57
C SER A 247 29.57 19.67 -12.99
N LYS A 248 30.20 20.50 -13.83
CA LYS A 248 31.09 21.57 -13.36
C LYS A 248 30.43 22.64 -12.50
N LEU A 249 29.13 22.62 -12.34
CA LEU A 249 28.37 23.66 -11.66
C LEU A 249 27.14 23.09 -10.95
N LEU A 250 26.98 23.26 -9.64
CA LEU A 250 25.68 23.53 -9.04
C LEU A 250 24.97 22.52 -8.18
N LEU A 251 25.61 21.54 -7.57
CA LEU A 251 24.87 20.60 -6.72
C LEU A 251 24.29 21.21 -5.43
N HIS A 252 24.65 22.41 -5.03
CA HIS A 252 24.34 22.96 -3.70
C HIS A 252 23.80 24.41 -3.66
N LEU A 253 23.19 24.90 -4.73
CA LEU A 253 22.62 26.25 -4.66
C LEU A 253 21.17 26.18 -4.15
N PRO A 254 20.89 26.66 -2.91
CA PRO A 254 19.51 27.01 -2.57
C PRO A 254 19.02 28.04 -3.59
N PHE A 255 17.73 28.02 -3.90
CA PHE A 255 17.15 29.03 -4.80
C PHE A 255 17.48 30.45 -4.28
N ASP A 256 18.24 31.15 -5.06
CA ASP A 256 18.55 32.56 -4.85
C ASP A 256 18.21 33.32 -6.13
N LYS A 257 17.25 34.22 -6.05
CA LYS A 257 16.82 35.03 -7.20
C LYS A 257 17.99 35.78 -7.85
N ASN A 258 19.00 36.14 -7.08
CA ASN A 258 20.20 36.84 -7.60
C ASN A 258 21.04 35.93 -8.49
N LYS A 259 20.82 34.63 -8.45
CA LYS A 259 21.49 33.60 -9.26
C LYS A 259 20.63 33.09 -10.42
N GLU A 260 19.53 33.75 -10.74
CA GLU A 260 18.63 33.32 -11.82
C GLU A 260 19.35 33.11 -13.15
N ILE A 261 20.32 33.93 -13.48
CA ILE A 261 21.13 33.81 -14.70
C ILE A 261 21.97 32.53 -14.64
N GLU A 262 22.61 32.24 -13.50
CA GLU A 262 23.39 31.03 -13.29
C GLU A 262 22.54 29.78 -13.41
N TYR A 263 21.30 29.76 -12.88
CA TYR A 263 20.36 28.68 -13.07
C TYR A 263 19.98 28.47 -14.53
N ARG A 264 19.68 29.56 -15.26
CA ARG A 264 19.32 29.51 -16.68
C ARG A 264 20.47 28.97 -17.54
N ASP A 265 21.69 29.43 -17.31
CA ASP A 265 22.89 29.00 -18.00
C ASP A 265 23.18 27.51 -17.71
N PHE A 266 23.00 27.09 -16.43
CA PHE A 266 23.17 25.69 -16.05
C PHE A 266 22.12 24.77 -16.71
N ILE A 267 20.85 25.16 -16.70
CA ILE A 267 19.78 24.38 -17.36
C ILE A 267 20.11 24.20 -18.85
N ILE A 268 20.52 25.27 -19.54
CA ILE A 268 20.84 25.22 -20.97
C ILE A 268 22.04 24.32 -21.25
N SER A 269 23.06 24.35 -20.39
CA SER A 269 24.28 23.56 -20.59
C SER A 269 24.18 22.10 -20.17
N SER A 270 23.23 21.76 -19.25
CA SER A 270 23.17 20.44 -18.60
C SER A 270 21.89 19.65 -18.93
N ALA A 271 20.89 20.25 -19.57
CA ALA A 271 19.70 19.54 -20.00
C ALA A 271 20.04 18.47 -21.05
N PRO A 272 19.34 17.32 -21.03
CA PRO A 272 18.15 16.98 -20.24
C PRO A 272 18.45 16.25 -18.91
N SER A 273 19.62 16.46 -18.30
CA SER A 273 20.00 15.76 -17.07
C SER A 273 19.01 16.02 -15.93
N GLU A 274 18.98 15.10 -14.96
CA GLU A 274 18.15 15.23 -13.75
C GLU A 274 18.49 16.49 -12.95
N ASN A 275 19.80 16.80 -12.83
CA ASN A 275 20.24 18.02 -12.15
C ASN A 275 19.75 19.30 -12.84
N ALA A 276 19.68 19.32 -14.17
CA ALA A 276 19.12 20.44 -14.91
C ALA A 276 17.60 20.57 -14.66
N PHE A 277 16.88 19.45 -14.53
CA PHE A 277 15.46 19.45 -14.19
C PHE A 277 15.24 19.99 -12.76
N VAL A 278 16.06 19.56 -11.79
CA VAL A 278 16.02 20.11 -10.42
C VAL A 278 16.28 21.62 -10.41
N ALA A 279 17.27 22.06 -11.17
CA ALA A 279 17.55 23.50 -11.31
C ALA A 279 16.35 24.27 -11.89
N LEU A 280 15.64 23.66 -12.86
CA LEU A 280 14.42 24.22 -13.44
C LEU A 280 13.28 24.29 -12.41
N GLN A 281 13.07 23.24 -11.60
CA GLN A 281 12.09 23.28 -10.50
C GLN A 281 12.43 24.38 -9.48
N ARG A 282 13.70 24.55 -9.13
CA ARG A 282 14.17 25.61 -8.24
C ARG A 282 13.92 27.00 -8.85
N LEU A 283 14.18 27.17 -10.14
CA LEU A 283 13.89 28.41 -10.86
C LEU A 283 12.40 28.79 -10.80
N MET A 284 11.52 27.75 -10.85
CA MET A 284 10.07 27.94 -10.75
C MET A 284 9.56 28.06 -9.31
N SER A 285 10.36 27.70 -8.30
CA SER A 285 9.93 27.53 -6.90
C SER A 285 9.19 28.74 -6.34
N TYR A 286 9.61 29.95 -6.72
CA TYR A 286 8.97 31.22 -6.35
C TYR A 286 7.51 31.28 -6.84
N ASN A 287 7.26 30.92 -8.09
CA ASN A 287 5.91 30.94 -8.66
C ASN A 287 5.05 29.78 -8.12
N LEU A 288 5.63 28.56 -7.98
CA LEU A 288 4.96 27.40 -7.44
C LEU A 288 4.50 27.63 -5.99
N SER A 289 5.36 28.19 -5.12
CA SER A 289 5.03 28.48 -3.72
C SER A 289 3.88 29.49 -3.55
N ARG A 290 3.61 30.30 -4.56
CA ARG A 290 2.54 31.30 -4.59
C ARG A 290 1.37 30.95 -5.48
N MET A 291 1.32 29.67 -5.91
CA MET A 291 0.25 29.14 -6.78
C MET A 291 0.07 29.96 -8.08
N ARG A 292 1.16 30.59 -8.59
CA ARG A 292 1.18 31.29 -9.86
C ARG A 292 1.44 30.32 -11.01
N TRP A 293 0.47 29.41 -11.21
CA TRP A 293 0.61 28.29 -12.10
C TRP A 293 0.94 28.66 -13.55
N SER A 294 0.29 29.70 -14.08
CA SER A 294 0.55 30.20 -15.46
C SER A 294 1.98 30.74 -15.63
N SER A 295 2.50 31.44 -14.61
CA SER A 295 3.88 31.94 -14.66
C SER A 295 4.91 30.83 -14.52
N ALA A 296 4.62 29.80 -13.69
CA ALA A 296 5.47 28.62 -13.59
C ALA A 296 5.47 27.84 -14.91
N LEU A 297 4.31 27.62 -15.51
CA LEU A 297 4.18 26.95 -16.81
C LEU A 297 4.90 27.72 -17.93
N GLN A 298 4.89 29.06 -17.91
CA GLN A 298 5.63 29.85 -18.88
C GLN A 298 7.14 29.58 -18.78
N ILE A 299 7.70 29.60 -17.56
CA ILE A 299 9.12 29.27 -17.34
C ILE A 299 9.42 27.84 -17.80
N LEU A 300 8.55 26.87 -17.47
CA LEU A 300 8.71 25.48 -17.91
C LEU A 300 8.76 25.38 -19.44
N ASN A 301 7.83 26.02 -20.14
CA ASN A 301 7.74 26.00 -21.60
C ASN A 301 8.95 26.62 -22.29
N ASP A 302 9.65 27.58 -21.68
CA ASP A 302 10.89 28.15 -22.22
C ASP A 302 11.98 27.07 -22.46
N TYR A 303 11.90 25.91 -21.77
CA TYR A 303 12.87 24.82 -21.85
C TYR A 303 12.32 23.55 -22.48
N GLU A 304 11.13 23.57 -23.10
CA GLU A 304 10.46 22.39 -23.65
C GLU A 304 11.32 21.57 -24.61
N THR A 305 12.06 22.25 -25.49
CA THR A 305 12.91 21.59 -26.47
C THR A 305 14.09 20.83 -25.85
N LEU A 306 14.55 21.28 -24.69
CA LEU A 306 15.67 20.67 -23.96
C LEU A 306 15.27 19.42 -23.16
N PHE A 307 13.98 19.31 -22.75
CA PHE A 307 13.43 18.25 -21.92
C PHE A 307 12.35 17.42 -22.61
N SER A 308 12.24 17.47 -23.92
CA SER A 308 11.13 16.85 -24.68
C SER A 308 10.92 15.35 -24.40
N ASN A 309 11.95 14.63 -23.99
CA ASN A 309 11.91 13.20 -23.66
C ASN A 309 12.10 12.94 -22.15
N ASN A 310 12.21 13.96 -21.31
CA ASN A 310 12.36 13.79 -19.86
C ASN A 310 10.99 13.55 -19.24
N LYS A 311 10.81 12.35 -18.64
CA LYS A 311 9.55 11.92 -18.03
C LYS A 311 9.09 12.86 -16.90
N HIS A 312 10.00 13.30 -16.05
CA HIS A 312 9.68 14.19 -14.92
C HIS A 312 9.22 15.56 -15.39
N TYR A 313 9.88 16.10 -16.44
CA TYR A 313 9.45 17.33 -17.09
C TYR A 313 8.03 17.20 -17.66
N LEU A 314 7.75 16.11 -18.38
CA LEU A 314 6.43 15.87 -18.98
C LEU A 314 5.34 15.73 -17.91
N ASN A 315 5.63 15.06 -16.80
CA ASN A 315 4.70 14.93 -15.67
C ASN A 315 4.42 16.30 -15.02
N LEU A 316 5.46 17.09 -14.75
CA LEU A 316 5.28 18.44 -14.18
C LEU A 316 4.51 19.35 -15.14
N LYS A 317 4.81 19.30 -16.44
CA LYS A 317 4.08 20.06 -17.46
C LYS A 317 2.61 19.67 -17.48
N PHE A 318 2.30 18.39 -17.47
CA PHE A 318 0.94 17.89 -17.39
C PHE A 318 0.19 18.42 -16.17
N ILE A 319 0.81 18.40 -14.97
CA ILE A 319 0.21 18.93 -13.73
C ILE A 319 -0.10 20.43 -13.86
N LEU A 320 0.83 21.21 -14.43
CA LEU A 320 0.67 22.66 -14.53
C LEU A 320 -0.35 23.07 -15.61
N GLU A 321 -0.49 22.30 -16.69
CA GLU A 321 -1.46 22.54 -17.78
C GLU A 321 -2.90 22.20 -17.39
N GLN A 322 -3.11 21.30 -16.41
CA GLN A 322 -4.47 20.99 -15.95
C GLN A 322 -5.15 22.25 -15.38
N ASP A 323 -6.42 22.40 -15.65
CA ASP A 323 -7.24 23.42 -14.98
C ASP A 323 -7.33 23.12 -13.48
N TRP A 324 -7.47 24.17 -12.67
CA TRP A 324 -7.71 24.01 -11.24
C TRP A 324 -9.06 23.35 -10.99
N ASP A 325 -9.07 22.12 -10.42
CA ASP A 325 -10.31 21.46 -10.05
C ASP A 325 -10.87 22.06 -8.75
N LYS A 326 -11.89 22.91 -8.90
CA LYS A 326 -12.57 23.57 -7.77
C LYS A 326 -13.34 22.61 -6.86
N SER A 327 -13.57 21.36 -7.29
CA SER A 327 -14.19 20.32 -6.48
C SER A 327 -13.22 19.73 -5.44
N ILE A 328 -11.91 19.89 -5.66
CA ILE A 328 -10.85 19.43 -4.74
C ILE A 328 -10.45 20.60 -3.83
N VAL A 329 -10.89 20.55 -2.59
CA VAL A 329 -10.57 21.61 -1.61
C VAL A 329 -9.77 21.00 -0.46
N SER A 330 -8.47 21.28 -0.45
CA SER A 330 -7.59 20.97 0.68
C SER A 330 -7.75 22.03 1.77
N GLN A 331 -8.07 21.62 2.97
CA GLN A 331 -8.24 22.52 4.12
C GLN A 331 -7.64 21.90 5.39
N SER A 332 -7.24 22.79 6.33
CA SER A 332 -6.83 22.34 7.66
C SER A 332 -7.94 21.52 8.34
N VAL A 333 -7.57 20.44 9.01
CA VAL A 333 -8.52 19.60 9.77
C VAL A 333 -9.20 20.36 10.93
N GLY A 334 -8.71 21.56 11.23
CA GLY A 334 -9.29 22.51 12.19
C GLY A 334 -8.40 22.76 13.41
N SER A 335 -8.62 23.92 14.05
CA SER A 335 -7.80 24.42 15.16
C SER A 335 -7.85 23.61 16.47
N LYS A 336 -8.77 22.66 16.59
CA LYS A 336 -8.78 21.75 17.75
C LYS A 336 -7.66 20.71 17.66
N ILE A 337 -7.28 20.30 16.42
CA ILE A 337 -6.19 19.40 16.12
C ILE A 337 -4.95 20.21 15.81
N ASN A 338 -4.93 20.96 14.71
CA ASN A 338 -3.81 21.82 14.37
C ASN A 338 -3.78 23.02 15.32
N ASN A 339 -2.86 23.01 16.26
CA ASN A 339 -2.71 24.14 17.18
C ASN A 339 -1.65 25.13 16.66
N SER A 340 -1.64 26.34 17.20
CA SER A 340 -0.76 27.41 16.70
C SER A 340 0.72 27.30 17.10
N LYS A 341 1.07 26.36 17.98
CA LYS A 341 2.40 26.32 18.61
C LYS A 341 3.23 25.10 18.21
N GLY A 342 2.61 23.94 18.05
CA GLY A 342 3.32 22.70 17.74
C GLY A 342 3.07 22.20 16.33
N ASP A 343 3.70 21.10 15.99
CA ASP A 343 3.51 20.36 14.76
C ASP A 343 2.57 19.17 15.00
N GLU A 344 1.60 18.99 14.12
CA GLU A 344 0.70 17.84 14.08
C GLU A 344 0.79 17.17 12.71
N TYR A 345 1.13 15.87 12.69
CA TYR A 345 1.42 15.16 11.45
C TYR A 345 1.21 13.63 11.58
N GLU A 346 1.43 12.90 10.48
CA GLU A 346 1.22 11.47 10.34
C GLU A 346 -0.19 11.04 10.79
N PRO A 347 -1.25 11.48 10.07
CA PRO A 347 -2.61 11.13 10.41
C PRO A 347 -2.88 9.65 10.11
N VAL A 348 -3.51 8.94 11.05
CA VAL A 348 -3.99 7.57 10.92
C VAL A 348 -5.47 7.54 11.29
N ILE A 349 -6.33 7.37 10.29
CA ILE A 349 -7.78 7.32 10.47
C ILE A 349 -8.25 5.89 10.73
N SER A 350 -9.12 5.68 11.73
CA SER A 350 -9.75 4.37 11.93
C SER A 350 -10.71 4.04 10.80
N ALA A 351 -10.85 2.74 10.48
CA ALA A 351 -11.67 2.27 9.38
C ALA A 351 -13.16 2.68 9.51
N ASP A 352 -13.66 2.85 10.73
CA ASP A 352 -15.01 3.35 11.02
C ASP A 352 -15.12 4.89 10.95
N ASN A 353 -14.05 5.61 10.60
CA ASN A 353 -13.94 7.07 10.50
C ASN A 353 -14.24 7.83 11.82
N LYS A 354 -14.17 7.17 12.99
CA LYS A 354 -14.50 7.79 14.28
C LYS A 354 -13.29 8.31 15.04
N TYR A 355 -12.09 7.78 14.78
CA TYR A 355 -10.87 8.14 15.51
C TYR A 355 -9.77 8.56 14.54
N LEU A 356 -9.09 9.65 14.85
CA LEU A 356 -7.89 10.12 14.18
C LEU A 356 -6.74 10.05 15.18
N TYR A 357 -5.78 9.19 14.90
CA TYR A 357 -4.51 9.10 15.60
C TYR A 357 -3.49 9.93 14.83
N PHE A 358 -2.58 10.59 15.52
CA PHE A 358 -1.55 11.40 14.86
C PHE A 358 -0.38 11.68 15.81
N CYS A 359 0.74 12.10 15.26
CA CYS A 359 1.90 12.56 16.00
C CYS A 359 1.73 14.04 16.36
N GLY A 360 2.05 14.40 17.60
CA GLY A 360 2.15 15.77 18.06
C GLY A 360 3.54 16.06 18.58
N ASN A 361 4.17 17.12 18.05
CA ASN A 361 5.46 17.61 18.50
C ASN A 361 5.30 19.02 19.08
N ASP A 362 5.84 19.24 20.27
CA ASP A 362 5.74 20.52 21.02
C ASP A 362 4.28 20.98 21.27
N VAL A 363 3.37 20.01 21.42
CA VAL A 363 1.96 20.26 21.76
C VAL A 363 1.74 20.24 23.28
N ALA A 364 0.66 20.87 23.74
CA ALA A 364 0.36 20.91 25.16
C ALA A 364 0.12 19.50 25.75
N ASN A 365 0.82 19.18 26.85
CA ASN A 365 0.81 17.92 27.58
C ASN A 365 1.63 16.76 26.95
N ASN A 366 2.54 17.02 26.02
CA ASN A 366 3.52 16.02 25.61
C ASN A 366 4.31 15.52 26.82
N ILE A 367 4.68 14.23 26.78
CA ILE A 367 5.56 13.58 27.75
C ILE A 367 7.01 13.57 27.23
N GLY A 368 7.16 13.28 25.92
CA GLY A 368 8.42 13.29 25.20
C GLY A 368 8.51 14.47 24.20
N GLY A 369 9.31 14.32 23.15
CA GLY A 369 9.34 15.25 22.02
C GLY A 369 8.15 15.03 21.12
N GLU A 370 8.06 13.86 20.51
CA GLU A 370 6.96 13.41 19.67
C GLU A 370 6.13 12.37 20.40
N ASP A 371 4.82 12.60 20.50
CA ASP A 371 3.90 11.74 21.23
C ASP A 371 2.67 11.38 20.39
N ILE A 372 2.03 10.25 20.71
CA ILE A 372 0.83 9.76 20.03
C ILE A 372 -0.43 10.37 20.65
N LEU A 373 -1.17 11.08 19.83
CA LEU A 373 -2.43 11.71 20.16
C LEU A 373 -3.60 11.01 19.45
N VAL A 374 -4.77 11.06 20.05
CA VAL A 374 -6.03 10.58 19.47
C VAL A 374 -7.13 11.61 19.62
N SER A 375 -7.86 11.86 18.54
CA SER A 375 -9.08 12.66 18.54
C SER A 375 -10.27 11.81 18.10
N ARG A 376 -11.41 11.98 18.78
CA ARG A 376 -12.68 11.36 18.40
C ARG A 376 -13.50 12.32 17.55
N LYS A 377 -14.20 11.79 16.55
CA LYS A 377 -15.15 12.53 15.72
C LYS A 377 -16.56 12.31 16.23
N SER A 378 -17.24 13.40 16.65
CA SER A 378 -18.68 13.43 16.85
C SER A 378 -19.36 14.07 15.61
N SER A 379 -19.76 15.31 15.66
CA SER A 379 -20.05 16.11 14.44
C SER A 379 -18.77 16.78 13.88
N LEU A 380 -17.85 17.15 14.77
CA LEU A 380 -16.53 17.71 14.51
C LEU A 380 -15.50 16.94 15.34
N TRP A 381 -14.23 17.08 14.99
CA TRP A 381 -13.13 16.54 15.79
C TRP A 381 -13.12 17.14 17.19
N GLU A 382 -12.98 16.31 18.20
CA GLU A 382 -12.84 16.70 19.61
C GLU A 382 -11.39 17.16 19.88
N ARG A 383 -11.13 17.70 21.07
CA ARG A 383 -9.75 17.99 21.49
C ARG A 383 -8.97 16.68 21.62
N PRO A 384 -7.76 16.62 21.05
CA PRO A 384 -6.93 15.43 21.14
C PRO A 384 -6.59 15.06 22.58
N LYS A 385 -6.42 13.77 22.80
CA LYS A 385 -5.95 13.19 24.07
C LYS A 385 -4.66 12.45 23.81
N LEU A 386 -3.70 12.62 24.72
CA LEU A 386 -2.46 11.85 24.72
C LEU A 386 -2.75 10.39 25.09
N ILE A 387 -2.19 9.45 24.33
CA ILE A 387 -2.23 8.02 24.65
C ILE A 387 -1.02 7.69 25.53
N LYS A 388 -1.20 7.80 26.83
CA LYS A 388 -0.13 7.64 27.82
C LYS A 388 0.53 6.26 27.80
N ASP A 389 -0.22 5.23 27.45
CA ASP A 389 0.27 3.84 27.42
C ASP A 389 1.31 3.63 26.29
N LEU A 390 1.31 4.50 25.28
CA LEU A 390 2.14 4.41 24.08
C LEU A 390 3.21 5.49 23.99
N SER A 391 3.15 6.52 24.85
CA SER A 391 4.06 7.67 24.83
C SER A 391 5.05 7.60 25.99
N THR A 392 6.29 7.95 25.75
CA THR A 392 7.37 7.90 26.75
C THR A 392 8.16 9.21 26.81
N SER A 393 8.83 9.46 27.92
CA SER A 393 9.69 10.66 28.08
C SER A 393 11.05 10.54 27.38
N ASN A 394 11.42 9.35 26.93
CA ASN A 394 12.77 9.07 26.46
C ASN A 394 12.87 8.87 24.95
N TYR A 395 11.75 8.67 24.28
CA TYR A 395 11.67 8.34 22.86
C TYR A 395 10.67 9.24 22.14
N ASN A 396 10.82 9.31 20.85
CA ASN A 396 9.85 9.91 19.93
C ASN A 396 8.95 8.80 19.37
N GLU A 397 7.64 8.92 19.55
CA GLU A 397 6.65 7.96 19.10
C GLU A 397 5.67 8.57 18.12
N ALA A 398 5.36 7.84 17.05
CA ALA A 398 4.33 8.21 16.09
C ALA A 398 3.41 7.02 15.74
N PRO A 399 2.11 7.23 15.53
CA PRO A 399 1.22 6.20 15.02
C PRO A 399 1.47 6.06 13.51
N VAL A 400 1.58 4.85 12.99
CA VAL A 400 1.78 4.64 11.55
C VAL A 400 0.68 3.82 10.89
N ASN A 401 0.00 2.94 11.64
CA ASN A 401 -1.15 2.20 11.16
C ASN A 401 -2.07 1.75 12.30
N ILE A 402 -3.37 1.70 12.04
CA ILE A 402 -4.37 1.03 12.88
C ILE A 402 -4.99 -0.11 12.08
N SER A 403 -5.12 -1.29 12.67
CA SER A 403 -5.82 -2.42 12.02
C SER A 403 -7.25 -2.06 11.67
N THR A 404 -7.80 -2.71 10.65
CA THR A 404 -9.17 -2.44 10.17
C THR A 404 -10.22 -2.62 11.26
N ASP A 405 -9.99 -3.57 12.18
CA ASP A 405 -10.85 -3.81 13.35
C ASP A 405 -10.61 -2.83 14.52
N GLY A 406 -9.61 -1.95 14.42
CA GLY A 406 -9.28 -0.97 15.45
C GLY A 406 -8.66 -1.55 16.72
N THR A 407 -8.17 -2.80 16.67
CA THR A 407 -7.65 -3.52 17.85
C THR A 407 -6.13 -3.56 17.96
N THR A 408 -5.42 -3.31 16.86
CA THR A 408 -3.95 -3.31 16.83
C THR A 408 -3.43 -1.99 16.26
N LEU A 409 -2.61 -1.27 17.01
CA LEU A 409 -1.93 -0.06 16.57
C LEU A 409 -0.46 -0.37 16.30
N ILE A 410 0.01 -0.07 15.11
CA ILE A 410 1.43 -0.07 14.79
C ILE A 410 1.99 1.31 15.04
N ILE A 411 3.10 1.38 15.76
CA ILE A 411 3.77 2.62 16.11
C ILE A 411 5.23 2.61 15.67
N PHE A 412 5.70 3.77 15.30
CA PHE A 412 7.12 4.04 15.09
C PHE A 412 7.77 4.49 16.40
N ARG A 413 8.98 4.01 16.68
CA ARG A 413 9.83 4.47 17.78
C ARG A 413 11.30 4.30 17.41
N GLU A 414 12.05 5.40 17.33
CA GLU A 414 13.50 5.39 17.09
C GLU A 414 13.97 4.48 15.93
N GLY A 415 13.35 4.61 14.77
CA GLY A 415 13.70 3.85 13.56
C GLY A 415 13.17 2.42 13.50
N LYS A 416 12.35 2.00 14.46
CA LYS A 416 11.77 0.67 14.55
C LYS A 416 10.25 0.69 14.68
N LEU A 417 9.64 -0.42 14.29
CA LEU A 417 8.21 -0.65 14.33
C LEU A 417 7.83 -1.56 15.50
N TYR A 418 6.77 -1.19 16.19
CA TYR A 418 6.19 -1.91 17.33
C TYR A 418 4.69 -2.09 17.10
N SER A 419 4.12 -3.15 17.65
CA SER A 419 2.67 -3.35 17.71
C SER A 419 2.17 -3.25 19.14
N SER A 420 0.98 -2.69 19.32
CA SER A 420 0.25 -2.68 20.58
C SER A 420 -1.18 -3.10 20.36
N GLU A 421 -1.67 -4.00 21.22
CA GLU A 421 -3.03 -4.50 21.18
C GLU A 421 -3.94 -3.69 22.11
N LYS A 422 -5.18 -3.49 21.71
CA LYS A 422 -6.20 -2.85 22.53
C LYS A 422 -6.66 -3.81 23.62
N ILE A 423 -6.65 -3.33 24.87
CA ILE A 423 -7.10 -4.07 26.05
C ILE A 423 -8.20 -3.28 26.77
N LYS A 424 -8.93 -3.90 27.71
CA LYS A 424 -10.02 -3.24 28.47
C LYS A 424 -9.61 -1.95 29.18
N SER A 425 -8.35 -1.78 29.55
CA SER A 425 -7.83 -0.60 30.26
C SER A 425 -7.12 0.43 29.38
N GLY A 426 -7.06 0.25 28.06
CA GLY A 426 -6.34 1.10 27.12
C GLY A 426 -5.56 0.33 26.08
N TRP A 427 -4.25 0.54 25.99
CA TRP A 427 -3.35 -0.14 25.06
C TRP A 427 -2.31 -0.97 25.83
N ALA A 428 -2.01 -2.16 25.34
CA ALA A 428 -0.95 -2.99 25.89
C ALA A 428 0.43 -2.36 25.67
N THR A 429 1.43 -2.78 26.45
CA THR A 429 2.82 -2.36 26.22
C THR A 429 3.26 -2.73 24.81
N PRO A 430 3.80 -1.78 24.03
CA PRO A 430 4.25 -2.04 22.67
C PRO A 430 5.31 -3.13 22.58
N VAL A 431 5.13 -4.06 21.65
CA VAL A 431 6.05 -5.18 21.35
C VAL A 431 6.73 -4.90 20.02
N GLU A 432 8.06 -5.03 19.96
CA GLU A 432 8.82 -4.86 18.72
C GLU A 432 8.38 -5.90 17.69
N LEU A 433 8.17 -5.48 16.43
CA LEU A 433 7.89 -6.41 15.33
C LEU A 433 9.10 -7.29 15.04
N GLU A 434 8.89 -8.37 14.31
CA GLU A 434 9.91 -9.36 13.96
C GLU A 434 11.20 -8.71 13.44
N ARG A 435 12.32 -9.33 13.76
CA ARG A 435 13.63 -8.87 13.33
C ARG A 435 13.75 -8.72 11.82
N SER A 436 13.06 -9.54 11.04
CA SER A 436 13.01 -9.44 9.58
C SER A 436 12.47 -8.09 9.11
N ILE A 437 11.43 -7.58 9.76
CA ILE A 437 10.84 -6.25 9.50
C ILE A 437 11.80 -5.14 9.96
N ASN A 438 12.31 -5.25 11.19
CA ASN A 438 13.15 -4.23 11.82
C ASN A 438 14.66 -4.38 11.50
N SER A 439 15.03 -5.10 10.43
CA SER A 439 16.43 -5.27 10.02
C SER A 439 17.04 -4.04 9.35
N GLY A 440 16.21 -3.13 8.82
CA GLY A 440 16.68 -1.88 8.21
C GLY A 440 17.25 -0.89 9.25
N ILE A 441 18.06 0.05 8.77
CA ILE A 441 18.62 1.16 9.59
C ILE A 441 17.47 2.05 10.09
N TRP A 442 16.44 2.22 9.26
CA TRP A 442 15.23 2.98 9.58
C TRP A 442 14.02 2.26 8.96
N ASN A 443 12.94 2.13 9.72
CA ASN A 443 11.69 1.48 9.30
C ASN A 443 10.52 2.30 9.84
N SER A 444 9.59 2.70 8.99
CA SER A 444 8.43 3.53 9.35
C SER A 444 7.26 3.35 8.37
N ASP A 445 6.24 4.18 8.53
CA ASP A 445 5.16 4.42 7.56
C ASP A 445 4.53 3.13 7.05
N VAL A 446 3.75 2.47 7.90
CA VAL A 446 3.19 1.14 7.62
C VAL A 446 1.76 1.23 7.09
N THR A 447 1.42 0.34 6.17
CA THR A 447 0.04 -0.06 5.89
C THR A 447 -0.07 -1.59 5.90
N ILE A 448 -1.14 -2.11 6.47
CA ILE A 448 -1.46 -3.54 6.46
C ILE A 448 -2.64 -3.75 5.52
N SER A 449 -2.53 -4.75 4.64
CA SER A 449 -3.64 -5.14 3.76
C SER A 449 -4.89 -5.49 4.57
N SER A 450 -6.08 -5.28 3.99
CA SER A 450 -7.35 -5.54 4.69
C SER A 450 -7.54 -7.00 5.12
N ASN A 451 -6.87 -7.94 4.44
CA ASN A 451 -6.84 -9.35 4.82
C ASN A 451 -5.76 -9.69 5.88
N GLY A 452 -4.92 -8.71 6.26
CA GLY A 452 -3.87 -8.91 7.27
C GLY A 452 -2.65 -9.71 6.82
N GLU A 453 -2.53 -10.07 5.53
CA GLU A 453 -1.46 -10.94 5.01
C GLU A 453 -0.23 -10.19 4.51
N ALA A 454 -0.40 -8.94 4.09
CA ALA A 454 0.68 -8.12 3.56
C ALA A 454 0.92 -6.88 4.44
N LEU A 455 2.17 -6.63 4.78
CA LEU A 455 2.66 -5.43 5.46
C LEU A 455 3.54 -4.66 4.48
N ILE A 456 3.13 -3.45 4.11
CA ILE A 456 3.85 -2.56 3.21
C ILE A 456 4.37 -1.39 4.05
N PHE A 457 5.65 -1.07 3.93
CA PHE A 457 6.28 -0.08 4.80
C PHE A 457 7.49 0.59 4.15
N ALA A 458 7.84 1.78 4.61
CA ALA A 458 9.04 2.48 4.20
C ALA A 458 10.25 2.02 5.02
N SER A 459 11.39 1.79 4.35
CA SER A 459 12.60 1.35 5.03
C SER A 459 13.87 1.76 4.30
N VAL A 460 14.94 1.93 5.07
CA VAL A 460 16.32 2.05 4.58
C VAL A 460 17.07 0.79 4.94
N ARG A 461 17.39 -0.05 3.95
CA ARG A 461 18.06 -1.34 4.14
C ARG A 461 18.97 -1.68 2.96
N GLU A 462 19.69 -2.80 3.07
CA GLU A 462 20.70 -3.19 2.08
C GLU A 462 20.13 -3.31 0.65
N GLU A 463 18.87 -3.69 0.53
CA GLU A 463 18.18 -3.83 -0.76
C GLU A 463 17.51 -2.52 -1.24
N SER A 464 17.71 -1.39 -0.58
CA SER A 464 17.21 -0.08 -1.02
C SER A 464 18.01 0.43 -2.21
N MET A 465 17.32 1.05 -3.16
CA MET A 465 17.94 1.64 -4.35
C MET A 465 18.89 2.81 -4.00
N ASN A 466 18.67 3.42 -2.85
CA ASN A 466 19.35 4.64 -2.38
C ASN A 466 20.65 4.41 -1.63
N LEU A 467 21.02 3.18 -1.28
CA LEU A 467 22.24 2.90 -0.49
C LEU A 467 23.55 3.33 -1.15
N TYR A 468 23.50 3.63 -2.42
CA TYR A 468 24.66 3.90 -3.26
C TYR A 468 24.80 5.35 -3.69
N THR A 469 23.88 6.23 -3.27
CA THR A 469 24.01 7.66 -3.55
C THR A 469 24.78 8.33 -2.42
N ASP A 470 25.83 9.08 -2.77
CA ASP A 470 26.56 9.92 -1.81
C ASP A 470 25.56 10.81 -1.07
N ASN A 471 25.64 10.82 0.26
CA ASN A 471 24.75 11.58 1.16
C ASN A 471 24.71 13.11 0.94
N GLU A 472 25.43 13.62 -0.06
CA GLU A 472 25.53 15.05 -0.34
C GLU A 472 24.51 15.57 -1.36
N ASN A 473 23.78 14.68 -2.06
CA ASN A 473 22.90 15.03 -3.17
C ASN A 473 21.44 14.68 -2.94
N ASN A 474 20.83 15.27 -1.93
CA ASN A 474 19.38 15.16 -1.75
C ASN A 474 18.65 16.08 -2.71
N TYR A 475 17.73 15.51 -3.45
CA TYR A 475 16.97 16.14 -4.52
C TYR A 475 16.34 17.48 -4.13
N HIS A 476 15.83 17.62 -2.92
CA HIS A 476 15.25 18.86 -2.40
C HIS A 476 15.81 19.33 -1.05
N GLY A 477 16.98 18.86 -0.65
CA GLY A 477 17.66 19.32 0.56
C GLY A 477 17.14 18.80 1.88
N ASP A 478 16.38 17.72 1.86
CA ASP A 478 15.92 17.04 3.07
C ASP A 478 16.82 15.81 3.33
N ASN A 479 17.71 15.93 4.33
CA ASN A 479 18.81 15.02 4.59
C ASN A 479 18.42 13.80 5.41
N GLN A 480 17.15 13.46 5.54
CA GLN A 480 16.74 12.38 6.43
C GLN A 480 16.33 11.13 5.67
N TYR A 481 17.24 10.17 5.61
CA TYR A 481 16.98 8.76 5.26
C TYR A 481 16.19 8.54 3.96
N PRO A 482 16.86 8.54 2.80
CA PRO A 482 16.23 8.10 1.57
C PRO A 482 15.71 6.68 1.77
N SER A 483 14.41 6.50 1.74
CA SER A 483 13.73 5.23 1.99
C SER A 483 13.05 4.71 0.75
N ASP A 484 13.02 3.38 0.61
CA ASP A 484 12.20 2.66 -0.35
C ASP A 484 10.99 2.03 0.34
N ILE A 485 9.97 1.70 -0.44
CA ILE A 485 8.82 0.93 0.03
C ILE A 485 9.09 -0.56 -0.14
N PHE A 486 8.92 -1.29 0.94
CA PHE A 486 9.07 -2.74 1.03
C PHE A 486 7.76 -3.42 1.39
N ILE A 487 7.65 -4.69 1.05
CA ILE A 487 6.53 -5.53 1.40
C ILE A 487 6.99 -6.80 2.10
N SER A 488 6.30 -7.20 3.14
CA SER A 488 6.43 -8.49 3.80
C SER A 488 5.11 -9.22 3.80
N LEU A 489 5.13 -10.51 3.49
CA LEU A 489 3.95 -11.37 3.50
C LEU A 489 4.01 -12.29 4.71
N LYS A 490 2.87 -12.57 5.33
CA LYS A 490 2.78 -13.56 6.40
C LYS A 490 2.89 -14.97 5.85
N ASP A 491 3.59 -15.82 6.58
CA ASP A 491 3.60 -17.26 6.34
C ASP A 491 2.35 -17.94 6.93
N LYS A 492 2.23 -19.26 6.70
CA LYS A 492 1.12 -20.09 7.24
C LYS A 492 1.02 -20.12 8.78
N ASN A 493 2.03 -19.63 9.49
CA ASN A 493 2.08 -19.56 10.95
C ASN A 493 1.78 -18.13 11.47
N ASP A 494 1.27 -17.25 10.63
CA ASP A 494 1.02 -15.83 10.94
C ASP A 494 2.30 -15.01 11.26
N ILE A 495 3.49 -15.43 10.78
CA ILE A 495 4.78 -14.77 11.01
C ILE A 495 5.16 -13.97 9.76
N TRP A 496 5.61 -12.72 9.95
CA TRP A 496 6.08 -11.87 8.85
C TRP A 496 7.36 -12.43 8.23
N GLY A 497 7.30 -12.70 6.94
CA GLY A 497 8.43 -13.18 6.14
C GLY A 497 9.51 -12.12 5.92
N ARG A 498 10.56 -12.48 5.16
CA ARG A 498 11.59 -11.53 4.75
C ARG A 498 10.98 -10.47 3.82
N PRO A 499 11.15 -9.17 4.12
CA PRO A 499 10.70 -8.11 3.23
C PRO A 499 11.44 -8.13 1.88
N PHE A 500 10.75 -7.73 0.84
CA PHE A 500 11.30 -7.51 -0.50
C PHE A 500 10.83 -6.15 -1.05
N ASN A 501 11.60 -5.59 -1.96
CA ASN A 501 11.31 -4.30 -2.58
C ASN A 501 10.03 -4.41 -3.43
N ILE A 502 9.15 -3.40 -3.33
CA ILE A 502 7.84 -3.40 -4.01
C ILE A 502 7.95 -3.24 -5.54
N GLY A 503 9.10 -2.82 -6.05
CA GLY A 503 9.41 -2.71 -7.48
C GLY A 503 9.67 -1.29 -7.96
N ASP A 504 10.31 -1.20 -9.14
CA ASP A 504 10.84 0.04 -9.72
C ASP A 504 9.77 0.96 -10.29
N SER A 505 8.53 0.48 -10.44
CA SER A 505 7.40 1.36 -10.78
C SER A 505 7.05 2.31 -9.62
N ILE A 506 7.40 1.92 -8.38
CA ILE A 506 7.13 2.70 -7.17
C ILE A 506 8.41 3.30 -6.61
N ASN A 507 9.43 2.45 -6.36
CA ASN A 507 10.67 2.91 -5.79
C ASN A 507 11.58 3.53 -6.85
N THR A 508 12.21 4.64 -6.48
CA THR A 508 13.18 5.37 -7.28
C THR A 508 14.52 5.45 -6.52
N ARG A 509 15.50 6.13 -7.07
CA ARG A 509 16.74 6.44 -6.35
C ARG A 509 16.57 7.51 -5.25
N TYR A 510 15.42 8.13 -5.15
CA TYR A 510 15.09 9.16 -4.18
C TYR A 510 14.26 8.60 -3.02
N THR A 511 13.44 9.38 -2.39
CA THR A 511 12.69 8.95 -1.21
C THR A 511 11.28 8.55 -1.56
N GLU A 512 10.90 7.33 -1.24
CA GLU A 512 9.52 6.84 -1.23
C GLU A 512 9.12 6.49 0.20
N ARG A 513 7.97 7.04 0.64
CA ARG A 513 7.47 6.81 1.99
C ARG A 513 5.94 6.90 2.08
N SER A 514 5.44 6.70 3.28
CA SER A 514 4.01 6.81 3.64
C SER A 514 3.08 5.99 2.75
N PRO A 515 3.37 4.71 2.48
CA PRO A 515 2.46 3.87 1.71
C PRO A 515 1.12 3.72 2.44
N PHE A 516 0.04 3.74 1.66
CA PHE A 516 -1.31 3.42 2.14
C PHE A 516 -2.06 2.60 1.10
N LEU A 517 -2.20 1.31 1.36
CA LEU A 517 -3.02 0.41 0.55
C LEU A 517 -4.49 0.57 0.96
N HIS A 518 -5.32 0.99 0.03
CA HIS A 518 -6.77 1.06 0.27
C HIS A 518 -7.36 -0.35 0.47
N PRO A 519 -8.43 -0.51 1.26
CA PRO A 519 -9.08 -1.80 1.48
C PRO A 519 -9.62 -2.51 0.24
N ASP A 520 -9.67 -1.87 -0.93
CA ASP A 520 -9.95 -2.50 -2.22
C ASP A 520 -8.86 -3.49 -2.67
N MET A 521 -7.70 -3.52 -1.97
CA MET A 521 -6.54 -4.36 -2.23
C MET A 521 -5.83 -4.06 -3.57
N LYS A 522 -6.15 -2.95 -4.21
CA LYS A 522 -5.64 -2.55 -5.54
C LYS A 522 -4.98 -1.19 -5.54
N THR A 523 -5.58 -0.20 -4.88
CA THR A 523 -5.13 1.19 -4.94
C THR A 523 -4.13 1.47 -3.82
N LEU A 524 -2.91 1.85 -4.19
CA LEU A 524 -1.85 2.26 -3.28
C LEU A 524 -1.57 3.76 -3.45
N TYR A 525 -1.58 4.48 -2.35
CA TYR A 525 -1.10 5.85 -2.25
C TYR A 525 0.26 5.85 -1.57
N PHE A 526 1.15 6.74 -1.98
CA PHE A 526 2.47 6.91 -1.37
C PHE A 526 3.00 8.31 -1.64
N SER A 527 4.04 8.70 -0.93
CA SER A 527 4.71 9.98 -1.15
C SER A 527 6.10 9.75 -1.69
N SER A 528 6.47 10.53 -2.71
CA SER A 528 7.79 10.45 -3.36
C SER A 528 8.27 11.83 -3.81
N ASP A 529 9.57 12.01 -3.81
CA ASP A 529 10.26 13.12 -4.47
C ASP A 529 10.95 12.70 -5.78
N GLY A 530 10.87 11.42 -6.15
CA GLY A 530 11.56 10.84 -7.30
C GLY A 530 10.72 10.68 -8.57
N HIS A 531 9.40 10.92 -8.54
CA HIS A 531 8.51 10.72 -9.71
C HIS A 531 8.20 11.99 -10.52
N GLY A 532 8.90 13.09 -10.26
CA GLY A 532 8.67 14.35 -10.96
C GLY A 532 7.36 15.01 -10.54
N GLY A 533 7.40 15.76 -9.46
CA GLY A 533 6.28 16.49 -8.86
C GLY A 533 6.47 17.99 -8.83
N LEU A 534 5.69 18.67 -8.00
CA LEU A 534 5.73 20.12 -7.82
C LEU A 534 6.93 20.56 -6.97
N GLY A 535 7.40 19.71 -6.06
CA GLY A 535 8.46 20.13 -5.15
C GLY A 535 9.14 18.97 -4.45
N LYS A 536 9.12 18.99 -3.11
CA LYS A 536 9.65 17.94 -2.26
C LYS A 536 8.77 16.67 -2.36
N LEU A 537 8.43 16.04 -1.27
CA LEU A 537 7.54 14.87 -1.30
C LEU A 537 6.14 15.24 -1.80
N ASP A 538 5.75 14.68 -2.91
CA ASP A 538 4.38 14.74 -3.45
C ASP A 538 3.64 13.42 -3.23
N VAL A 539 2.32 13.48 -3.12
CA VAL A 539 1.46 12.30 -3.02
C VAL A 539 1.14 11.77 -4.40
N PHE A 540 1.34 10.47 -4.58
CA PHE A 540 1.05 9.71 -5.80
C PHE A 540 0.04 8.59 -5.52
N MET A 541 -0.61 8.13 -6.57
CA MET A 541 -1.51 6.99 -6.58
C MET A 541 -1.07 6.01 -7.68
N THR A 542 -1.09 4.72 -7.36
CA THR A 542 -0.87 3.63 -8.33
C THR A 542 -1.86 2.50 -8.10
N THR A 543 -2.05 1.66 -9.12
CA THR A 543 -2.97 0.53 -9.08
C THR A 543 -2.23 -0.78 -9.28
N ARG A 544 -2.52 -1.78 -8.46
CA ARG A 544 -1.99 -3.14 -8.60
C ARG A 544 -2.61 -3.80 -9.82
N LEU A 545 -1.78 -4.28 -10.74
CA LEU A 545 -2.20 -4.79 -12.05
C LEU A 545 -2.77 -6.22 -11.97
N HIS A 546 -2.32 -7.02 -11.01
CA HIS A 546 -2.75 -8.40 -10.81
C HIS A 546 -2.88 -8.74 -9.32
N ASP A 547 -3.96 -9.41 -8.93
CA ASP A 547 -4.23 -9.77 -7.52
C ASP A 547 -3.18 -10.73 -6.93
N SER A 548 -2.48 -11.49 -7.74
CA SER A 548 -1.41 -12.42 -7.34
C SER A 548 -0.01 -11.78 -7.31
N CYS A 549 0.17 -10.58 -7.88
CA CYS A 549 1.47 -9.94 -8.01
C CYS A 549 1.58 -8.71 -7.11
N TRP A 550 2.50 -8.71 -6.16
CA TRP A 550 2.76 -7.60 -5.27
C TRP A 550 3.81 -6.61 -5.77
N THR A 551 4.49 -6.93 -6.88
CA THR A 551 5.49 -6.06 -7.52
C THR A 551 5.02 -5.48 -8.86
N CYS A 552 3.78 -5.81 -9.29
CA CYS A 552 3.21 -5.38 -10.55
C CYS A 552 2.26 -4.19 -10.34
N TRP A 553 2.79 -2.99 -10.46
CA TRP A 553 2.05 -1.74 -10.26
C TRP A 553 1.98 -0.92 -11.55
N SER A 554 0.92 -0.15 -11.71
CA SER A 554 0.82 0.82 -12.80
C SER A 554 1.80 1.98 -12.57
N GLU A 555 2.10 2.73 -13.63
CA GLU A 555 2.80 4.01 -13.49
C GLU A 555 2.09 4.90 -12.47
N PRO A 556 2.82 5.49 -11.50
CA PRO A 556 2.25 6.38 -10.50
C PRO A 556 1.69 7.67 -11.11
N ILE A 557 0.56 8.11 -10.60
CA ILE A 557 -0.12 9.34 -11.01
C ILE A 557 -0.02 10.34 -9.85
N ASN A 558 0.54 11.52 -10.10
CA ASN A 558 0.56 12.62 -9.14
C ASN A 558 -0.87 13.11 -8.86
N LEU A 559 -1.24 13.32 -7.59
CA LEU A 559 -2.60 13.74 -7.21
C LEU A 559 -2.91 15.21 -7.52
N GLY A 560 -2.01 15.91 -8.20
CA GLY A 560 -2.24 17.25 -8.71
C GLY A 560 -1.93 18.37 -7.73
N LYS A 561 -1.99 19.60 -8.26
CA LYS A 561 -1.63 20.85 -7.57
C LYS A 561 -2.64 21.29 -6.52
N GLU A 562 -3.81 20.69 -6.46
CA GLU A 562 -4.84 20.91 -5.44
C GLU A 562 -4.48 20.26 -4.12
N ILE A 563 -3.72 19.16 -4.16
CA ILE A 563 -3.28 18.38 -3.01
C ILE A 563 -1.80 18.67 -2.72
N ASN A 564 -0.96 18.51 -3.73
CA ASN A 564 0.49 18.65 -3.64
C ASN A 564 0.95 20.12 -3.70
N THR A 565 2.10 20.40 -3.09
CA THR A 565 2.70 21.72 -3.03
C THR A 565 4.20 21.64 -3.26
N ILE A 566 4.89 22.76 -3.31
CA ILE A 566 6.35 22.78 -3.37
C ILE A 566 7.03 22.22 -2.11
N GLU A 567 6.35 22.25 -0.97
CA GLU A 567 6.82 21.63 0.27
C GLU A 567 6.34 20.20 0.37
N SER A 568 6.84 19.45 1.35
CA SER A 568 6.49 18.03 1.52
C SER A 568 5.02 17.80 1.86
N ASN A 569 4.43 16.84 1.15
CA ASN A 569 3.09 16.31 1.39
C ASN A 569 3.20 14.80 1.60
N TRP A 570 2.83 14.29 2.80
CA TRP A 570 2.97 12.86 3.12
C TRP A 570 1.93 12.36 4.12
N GLY A 571 1.99 11.07 4.46
CA GLY A 571 1.05 10.46 5.42
C GLY A 571 -0.38 10.42 4.89
N TYR A 572 -0.56 10.29 3.55
CA TYR A 572 -1.88 10.30 2.93
C TYR A 572 -2.68 9.03 3.28
N LYS A 573 -3.82 9.23 3.93
CA LYS A 573 -4.75 8.15 4.32
C LYS A 573 -6.15 8.55 3.88
N ILE A 574 -6.83 7.66 3.16
CA ILE A 574 -8.20 7.91 2.72
C ILE A 574 -9.20 7.18 3.62
N SER A 575 -10.33 7.81 3.87
CA SER A 575 -11.44 7.19 4.58
C SER A 575 -11.98 5.97 3.84
N THR A 576 -12.53 5.01 4.54
CA THR A 576 -13.04 3.76 3.99
C THR A 576 -14.11 3.95 2.90
N ASP A 577 -14.85 5.07 2.94
CA ASP A 577 -15.82 5.43 1.91
C ASP A 577 -15.19 6.10 0.67
N GLY A 578 -13.88 6.22 0.64
CA GLY A 578 -13.12 6.82 -0.47
C GLY A 578 -13.34 8.32 -0.68
N LYS A 579 -14.09 9.00 0.20
CA LYS A 579 -14.52 10.38 -0.04
C LYS A 579 -13.61 11.44 0.57
N THR A 580 -13.00 11.13 1.71
CA THR A 580 -12.20 12.09 2.47
C THR A 580 -10.82 11.53 2.70
N ALA A 581 -9.79 12.26 2.32
CA ALA A 581 -8.42 11.92 2.67
C ALA A 581 -7.86 12.86 3.74
N TYR A 582 -6.91 12.35 4.51
CA TYR A 582 -6.14 13.05 5.53
C TYR A 582 -4.66 12.92 5.20
N PHE A 583 -3.90 14.00 5.31
CA PHE A 583 -2.48 13.98 5.02
C PHE A 583 -1.74 15.09 5.77
N THR A 584 -0.44 14.95 5.87
CA THR A 584 0.43 15.98 6.41
C THR A 584 0.85 16.95 5.30
N LYS A 585 0.74 18.22 5.59
CA LYS A 585 1.19 19.31 4.72
C LYS A 585 2.22 20.14 5.45
N GLU A 586 3.39 20.27 4.88
CA GLU A 586 4.34 21.28 5.32
C GLU A 586 3.94 22.66 4.80
N LYS A 587 4.08 23.65 5.64
CA LYS A 587 3.83 25.04 5.32
C LYS A 587 5.02 25.86 5.77
N THR A 588 5.71 26.43 4.82
CA THR A 588 6.76 27.40 5.12
C THR A 588 6.14 28.78 5.34
N ASN A 589 6.24 29.27 6.54
CA ASN A 589 5.84 30.64 6.86
C ASN A 589 6.99 31.55 6.49
N TYR A 590 6.93 32.16 5.29
CA TYR A 590 7.85 33.17 4.90
C TYR A 590 7.55 34.43 5.73
N LYS A 591 8.59 34.98 6.40
CA LYS A 591 8.46 36.23 7.11
C LYS A 591 8.22 37.30 6.07
N GLU A 592 7.14 38.09 6.21
CA GLU A 592 6.90 39.21 5.33
C GLU A 592 8.03 40.25 5.47
N ASN A 593 8.36 40.93 4.38
CA ASN A 593 9.30 42.06 4.39
C ASN A 593 8.54 43.35 4.25
N SER A 594 9.02 44.40 4.90
CA SER A 594 8.52 45.77 4.78
C SER A 594 9.65 46.64 4.29
N LEU A 595 9.54 47.08 3.04
CA LEU A 595 10.50 47.97 2.39
C LEU A 595 9.96 49.39 2.35
N LEU A 596 10.74 50.37 2.82
CA LEU A 596 10.44 51.76 2.65
C LEU A 596 11.51 52.38 1.74
N LEU A 597 11.09 52.94 0.60
CA LEU A 597 11.94 53.77 -0.25
C LEU A 597 11.84 55.23 0.19
N LEU A 598 12.96 55.83 0.60
CA LEU A 598 13.07 57.25 0.91
C LEU A 598 13.86 57.91 -0.22
N LEU A 599 13.15 58.63 -1.09
CA LEU A 599 13.66 59.10 -2.38
C LEU A 599 13.82 60.60 -2.38
N ASP A 600 15.02 61.06 -2.72
CA ASP A 600 15.31 62.48 -2.96
C ASP A 600 14.70 62.94 -4.29
N ILE A 601 13.86 63.92 -4.23
CA ILE A 601 13.30 64.63 -5.39
C ILE A 601 13.57 66.20 -5.29
N SER A 602 14.70 66.52 -4.71
CA SER A 602 15.18 67.92 -4.66
C SER A 602 15.48 68.47 -6.05
N GLY A 603 15.75 69.75 -6.14
CA GLY A 603 15.98 70.46 -7.43
C GLY A 603 17.19 69.91 -8.22
N SER A 604 18.20 69.32 -7.54
CA SER A 604 19.37 68.67 -8.17
C SER A 604 19.05 67.42 -8.92
N MET A 605 17.90 66.82 -8.63
CA MET A 605 17.40 65.61 -9.28
C MET A 605 16.67 65.83 -10.60
N ASP A 606 16.49 67.09 -11.03
CA ASP A 606 15.71 67.39 -12.25
C ASP A 606 16.33 66.82 -13.53
N GLY A 607 15.44 66.41 -14.45
CA GLY A 607 15.82 65.88 -15.76
C GLY A 607 16.12 64.36 -15.72
N GLU A 608 17.20 63.91 -16.37
CA GLU A 608 17.57 62.49 -16.57
C GLU A 608 17.75 61.72 -15.22
N LYS A 609 18.23 62.41 -14.18
CA LYS A 609 18.40 61.83 -12.86
C LYS A 609 17.07 61.35 -12.28
N LEU A 610 16.02 62.16 -12.36
CA LEU A 610 14.69 61.80 -11.84
C LEU A 610 14.03 60.67 -12.64
N GLU A 611 14.17 60.75 -13.97
CA GLU A 611 13.61 59.66 -14.79
C GLU A 611 14.32 58.29 -14.52
N SER A 612 15.65 58.28 -14.40
CA SER A 612 16.40 57.09 -14.01
C SER A 612 16.04 56.58 -12.60
N LEU A 613 15.76 57.53 -11.65
CA LEU A 613 15.26 57.17 -10.34
C LEU A 613 13.89 56.49 -10.42
N LYS A 614 12.95 57.03 -11.20
CA LYS A 614 11.61 56.46 -11.37
C LYS A 614 11.67 55.05 -11.92
N GLU A 615 12.44 54.80 -12.99
CA GLU A 615 12.61 53.49 -13.57
C GLU A 615 13.21 52.49 -12.57
N ALA A 616 14.29 52.87 -11.87
CA ALA A 616 14.95 52.05 -10.89
C ALA A 616 14.05 51.73 -9.66
N ALA A 617 13.28 52.72 -9.21
CA ALA A 617 12.36 52.58 -8.09
C ALA A 617 11.17 51.66 -8.42
N ILE A 618 10.58 51.74 -9.62
CA ILE A 618 9.52 50.84 -10.08
C ILE A 618 10.04 49.41 -10.13
N ASP A 619 11.19 49.18 -10.75
CA ASP A 619 11.80 47.85 -10.89
C ASP A 619 12.09 47.20 -9.51
N VAL A 620 12.61 47.99 -8.57
CA VAL A 620 12.87 47.53 -7.21
C VAL A 620 11.58 47.20 -6.45
N CYS A 621 10.54 48.02 -6.61
CA CYS A 621 9.25 47.76 -5.98
C CYS A 621 8.59 46.50 -6.53
N GLU A 622 8.62 46.28 -7.85
CA GLU A 622 8.14 45.07 -8.49
C GLU A 622 8.87 43.83 -7.94
N ASN A 623 10.18 43.88 -7.86
CA ASN A 623 11.01 42.82 -7.30
C ASN A 623 10.74 42.60 -5.82
N ALA A 624 10.54 43.64 -5.01
CA ALA A 624 10.20 43.52 -3.60
C ALA A 624 8.81 42.87 -3.39
N ILE A 625 7.79 43.31 -4.14
CA ILE A 625 6.44 42.71 -4.09
C ILE A 625 6.49 41.25 -4.49
N ASN A 626 7.20 40.98 -5.56
CA ASN A 626 7.45 39.61 -6.02
C ASN A 626 8.14 38.76 -4.95
N SER A 627 8.84 39.33 -3.98
CA SER A 627 9.51 38.68 -2.85
C SER A 627 8.75 38.80 -1.52
N ASN A 628 7.42 38.83 -1.58
CA ASN A 628 6.54 38.92 -0.41
C ASN A 628 6.78 40.16 0.47
N SER A 629 7.05 41.28 -0.15
CA SER A 629 7.23 42.55 0.57
C SER A 629 6.04 43.49 0.37
N LYS A 630 5.69 44.24 1.41
CA LYS A 630 4.89 45.45 1.28
C LYS A 630 5.84 46.64 1.15
N VAL A 631 5.53 47.51 0.23
CA VAL A 631 6.37 48.68 -0.07
C VAL A 631 5.67 49.99 0.30
N SER A 632 6.38 50.84 1.00
CA SER A 632 6.02 52.23 1.22
C SER A 632 7.02 53.14 0.54
N ILE A 633 6.58 54.26 0.00
CA ILE A 633 7.45 55.26 -0.66
C ILE A 633 7.23 56.61 0.00
N MET A 634 8.33 57.24 0.40
CA MET A 634 8.35 58.61 0.90
C MET A 634 9.30 59.43 0.03
N ALA A 635 8.77 60.43 -0.62
CA ALA A 635 9.55 61.35 -1.43
C ALA A 635 9.80 62.64 -0.68
N PHE A 636 11.05 63.08 -0.61
CA PHE A 636 11.44 64.32 0.14
C PHE A 636 12.03 65.39 -0.73
N LYS A 637 11.61 66.58 -0.46
CA LYS A 637 12.09 67.83 -1.09
C LYS A 637 11.62 69.02 -0.29
N GLY A 638 12.12 70.17 -0.62
CA GLY A 638 11.57 71.47 -0.17
C GLY A 638 12.25 72.01 1.06
N ASP A 639 11.46 72.51 2.03
CA ASP A 639 11.97 73.20 3.23
C ASP A 639 11.93 72.27 4.47
N CYS A 640 12.47 72.76 5.55
CA CYS A 640 12.63 72.05 6.79
C CYS A 640 11.32 71.85 7.57
N GLN A 641 10.26 72.56 7.28
CA GLN A 641 8.99 72.46 7.97
C GLN A 641 8.14 71.26 7.45
N PHE A 642 8.22 70.98 6.14
CA PHE A 642 7.51 69.92 5.45
C PHE A 642 8.50 69.09 4.61
N PRO A 643 9.36 68.33 5.26
CA PRO A 643 10.43 67.56 4.60
C PRO A 643 9.95 66.44 3.70
N ILE A 644 8.75 65.85 3.95
CA ILE A 644 8.13 64.89 3.08
C ILE A 644 7.09 65.53 2.20
N ASN A 645 7.26 65.42 0.93
CA ASN A 645 6.35 66.02 -0.07
C ASN A 645 5.19 65.02 -0.42
N ALA A 646 5.49 63.75 -0.53
CA ALA A 646 4.52 62.75 -0.88
C ALA A 646 4.83 61.42 -0.17
N THR A 647 3.78 60.71 0.25
CA THR A 647 3.89 59.40 0.89
C THR A 647 2.87 58.44 0.27
N LEU A 648 3.34 57.26 -0.17
CA LEU A 648 2.51 56.12 -0.47
C LEU A 648 2.59 55.17 0.73
N PRO A 649 1.47 54.85 1.40
CA PRO A 649 1.44 53.90 2.49
C PRO A 649 1.84 52.47 2.04
N PHE A 650 2.17 51.57 3.00
CA PHE A 650 2.53 50.20 2.69
C PHE A 650 1.46 49.52 1.86
N THR A 651 1.84 49.13 0.63
CA THR A 651 1.00 48.45 -0.35
C THR A 651 1.79 47.33 -1.06
N ASN A 652 1.09 46.36 -1.65
CA ASN A 652 1.63 45.39 -2.60
C ASN A 652 0.99 45.50 -3.98
N GLN A 653 0.31 46.63 -4.27
CA GLN A 653 -0.32 46.90 -5.56
C GLN A 653 0.67 47.65 -6.44
N LEU A 654 1.22 46.99 -7.47
CA LEU A 654 2.22 47.56 -8.36
C LEU A 654 1.69 48.76 -9.15
N ASP A 655 0.41 48.74 -9.52
CA ASP A 655 -0.23 49.84 -10.26
C ASP A 655 -0.25 51.15 -9.44
N ASP A 656 -0.60 51.08 -8.16
CA ASP A 656 -0.60 52.23 -7.25
C ASP A 656 0.80 52.79 -7.10
N ILE A 657 1.80 51.90 -6.95
CA ILE A 657 3.22 52.29 -6.86
C ILE A 657 3.69 52.99 -8.13
N THR A 658 3.36 52.39 -9.28
CA THR A 658 3.77 52.97 -10.59
C THR A 658 3.15 54.35 -10.84
N ILE A 659 1.86 54.50 -10.54
CA ILE A 659 1.16 55.78 -10.63
C ILE A 659 1.81 56.80 -9.70
N PHE A 660 2.09 56.43 -8.45
CA PHE A 660 2.70 57.31 -7.47
C PHE A 660 4.10 57.76 -7.90
N ILE A 661 4.99 56.84 -8.28
CA ILE A 661 6.35 57.16 -8.72
C ILE A 661 6.34 58.07 -9.95
N ASN A 662 5.50 57.78 -10.93
CA ASN A 662 5.40 58.61 -12.13
C ASN A 662 4.88 60.03 -11.86
N SER A 663 4.17 60.28 -10.76
CA SER A 663 3.68 61.59 -10.35
C SER A 663 4.75 62.47 -9.70
N LEU A 664 5.92 61.91 -9.35
CA LEU A 664 7.00 62.67 -8.69
C LEU A 664 7.65 63.67 -9.63
N TYR A 665 7.99 64.83 -9.10
CA TYR A 665 8.70 65.89 -9.82
C TYR A 665 9.73 66.60 -8.92
N ALA A 666 10.87 66.98 -9.49
CA ALA A 666 11.99 67.58 -8.77
C ALA A 666 11.77 69.11 -8.47
N GLN A 667 12.03 69.48 -7.21
CA GLN A 667 11.99 70.88 -6.77
C GLN A 667 12.52 71.02 -5.34
N GLY A 668 13.11 72.23 -5.05
CA GLY A 668 13.46 72.65 -3.69
C GLY A 668 14.76 72.06 -3.13
N GLY A 669 14.94 72.12 -1.82
CA GLY A 669 16.13 71.63 -1.11
C GLY A 669 16.08 70.15 -0.70
N THR A 670 17.08 69.69 0.06
CA THR A 670 17.34 68.30 0.46
C THR A 670 17.26 68.17 1.98
N PRO A 671 16.06 68.18 2.63
CA PRO A 671 15.90 68.06 4.09
C PRO A 671 16.09 66.63 4.59
N MET A 672 17.23 66.01 4.25
CA MET A 672 17.49 64.58 4.38
C MET A 672 17.32 64.02 5.81
N TYR A 673 17.89 64.62 6.82
CA TYR A 673 17.83 64.15 8.21
C TYR A 673 16.40 64.19 8.75
N ASN A 674 15.64 65.24 8.48
CA ASN A 674 14.24 65.33 8.90
C ASN A 674 13.39 64.30 8.19
N ALA A 675 13.62 64.05 6.91
CA ALA A 675 12.96 63.05 6.11
C ALA A 675 13.26 61.62 6.63
N TYR A 676 14.51 61.33 6.94
CA TYR A 676 14.92 60.02 7.47
C TYR A 676 14.32 59.73 8.86
N ILE A 677 14.22 60.72 9.74
CA ILE A 677 13.51 60.60 11.03
C ILE A 677 12.05 60.21 10.83
N LEU A 678 11.36 60.81 9.85
CA LEU A 678 9.97 60.50 9.54
C LEU A 678 9.83 59.14 8.91
N ALA A 679 10.73 58.73 8.02
CA ALA A 679 10.75 57.41 7.42
C ALA A 679 10.97 56.29 8.48
N ALA A 680 11.87 56.51 9.45
CA ALA A 680 12.10 55.58 10.54
C ALA A 680 10.86 55.41 11.43
N ARG A 681 10.08 56.49 11.63
CA ARG A 681 8.79 56.40 12.33
C ARG A 681 7.73 55.68 11.50
N GLU A 682 7.60 56.03 10.23
CA GLU A 682 6.65 55.40 9.31
C GLU A 682 6.81 53.88 9.28
N ILE A 683 8.03 53.37 9.10
CA ILE A 683 8.26 51.93 9.06
C ILE A 683 8.12 51.28 10.43
N THR A 684 8.33 52.01 11.53
CA THR A 684 8.12 51.50 12.88
C THR A 684 6.63 51.30 13.19
N ASP A 685 5.83 52.32 12.87
CA ASP A 685 4.44 52.44 13.27
C ASP A 685 3.49 51.72 12.32
N ASN A 686 3.77 51.71 11.00
CA ASN A 686 2.85 51.26 9.96
C ASN A 686 3.26 49.99 9.23
N ALA A 687 4.51 49.49 9.40
CA ALA A 687 4.91 48.21 8.86
C ALA A 687 4.39 47.06 9.70
N GLU A 688 4.19 45.87 9.09
CA GLU A 688 3.78 44.65 9.79
C GLU A 688 4.71 44.35 10.98
N LYS A 689 4.10 44.02 12.16
CA LYS A 689 4.85 43.88 13.44
C LYS A 689 5.99 42.89 13.39
N ASN A 690 5.81 41.79 12.68
CA ASN A 690 6.78 40.69 12.61
C ASN A 690 7.58 40.66 11.31
N SER A 691 7.49 41.70 10.44
CA SER A 691 8.22 41.75 9.20
C SER A 691 9.71 42.13 9.40
N ASN A 692 10.53 41.72 8.44
CA ASN A 692 11.87 42.31 8.29
C ASN A 692 11.72 43.70 7.76
N LYS A 693 12.34 44.70 8.39
CA LYS A 693 12.17 46.13 8.08
C LYS A 693 13.42 46.67 7.44
N MET A 694 13.28 47.26 6.25
CA MET A 694 14.39 47.92 5.54
C MET A 694 13.99 49.26 5.01
N ILE A 695 14.89 50.21 5.15
CA ILE A 695 14.81 51.55 4.47
C ILE A 695 15.89 51.59 3.39
N ILE A 696 15.56 52.05 2.18
CA ILE A 696 16.52 52.44 1.17
C ILE A 696 16.45 53.97 1.06
N LEU A 697 17.52 54.64 1.48
CA LEU A 697 17.68 56.10 1.37
C LEU A 697 18.54 56.42 0.16
N MET A 698 18.00 57.16 -0.81
CA MET A 698 18.74 57.64 -1.98
C MET A 698 18.73 59.16 -2.04
N THR A 699 19.90 59.77 -2.24
CA THR A 699 20.07 61.19 -2.46
C THR A 699 21.25 61.51 -3.40
N ASP A 700 21.18 62.60 -4.11
CA ASP A 700 22.23 63.15 -4.98
C ASP A 700 22.91 64.45 -4.43
N GLY A 701 22.62 64.77 -3.17
CA GLY A 701 23.12 66.09 -2.61
C GLY A 701 23.35 66.03 -1.11
N GLU A 702 23.97 67.14 -0.64
CA GLU A 702 24.18 67.40 0.77
C GLU A 702 22.87 67.82 1.46
N ALA A 703 22.75 67.42 2.74
CA ALA A 703 21.58 67.76 3.54
C ALA A 703 21.47 69.27 3.72
N THR A 704 20.31 69.88 3.44
CA THR A 704 19.97 71.24 3.79
C THR A 704 19.93 71.37 5.31
N ASP A 705 20.57 72.41 5.86
CA ASP A 705 20.54 72.71 7.30
C ASP A 705 19.11 73.00 7.74
N CYS A 706 18.52 72.10 8.48
CA CYS A 706 17.17 72.14 9.02
C CYS A 706 17.14 72.13 10.55
N GLY A 707 18.27 72.46 11.19
CA GLY A 707 18.40 72.42 12.65
C GLY A 707 18.33 71.03 13.22
N LYS A 708 18.37 69.96 12.37
CA LYS A 708 18.54 68.52 12.72
C LYS A 708 19.84 68.04 12.15
N ASN A 709 20.53 67.25 12.88
CA ASN A 709 21.80 66.68 12.48
C ASN A 709 21.77 65.14 12.41
N LEU A 710 22.82 64.58 11.90
CA LEU A 710 22.96 63.15 11.75
C LEU A 710 22.79 62.37 13.08
N GLU A 711 23.32 62.86 14.19
CA GLU A 711 23.23 62.24 15.50
C GLU A 711 21.78 62.15 16.00
N GLU A 712 20.97 63.18 15.74
CA GLU A 712 19.55 63.19 16.03
C GLU A 712 18.80 62.16 15.18
N ALA A 713 19.13 62.08 13.89
CA ALA A 713 18.55 61.09 12.97
C ALA A 713 18.87 59.65 13.41
N LEU A 714 20.11 59.35 13.76
CA LEU A 714 20.54 58.04 14.29
C LEU A 714 19.92 57.73 15.66
N SER A 715 19.65 58.73 16.52
CA SER A 715 19.06 58.55 17.84
C SER A 715 17.62 58.01 17.80
N VAL A 716 16.87 58.30 16.75
CA VAL A 716 15.47 57.81 16.59
C VAL A 716 15.46 56.31 16.39
N ILE A 717 16.36 55.76 15.60
CA ILE A 717 16.48 54.30 15.35
C ILE A 717 16.91 53.58 16.64
N ARG A 718 17.71 54.23 17.49
CA ARG A 718 18.21 53.66 18.74
C ARG A 718 17.13 53.41 19.81
N ARG A 719 16.08 54.23 19.83
CA ARG A 719 15.04 54.21 20.88
C ARG A 719 14.08 53.05 20.80
N ASP A 720 13.84 52.47 19.61
CA ASP A 720 12.71 51.58 19.39
C ASP A 720 13.07 50.08 19.39
N GLY A 721 14.35 49.71 19.65
CA GLY A 721 14.77 48.32 19.78
C GLY A 721 14.53 47.45 18.53
N ASN A 722 13.93 47.96 17.50
CA ASN A 722 13.64 47.29 16.25
C ASN A 722 14.85 47.36 15.30
N LYS A 723 15.29 46.24 14.82
CA LYS A 723 16.36 46.11 13.82
C LYS A 723 15.85 46.61 12.46
N ILE A 724 15.86 47.91 12.22
CA ILE A 724 15.61 48.51 10.91
C ILE A 724 16.94 48.65 10.19
N GLN A 725 17.15 47.85 9.15
CA GLN A 725 18.33 47.97 8.29
C GLN A 725 18.15 49.13 7.30
N THR A 726 19.13 49.97 7.16
CA THR A 726 19.09 51.08 6.17
C THR A 726 20.20 50.90 5.14
N GLN A 727 19.83 50.66 3.90
CA GLN A 727 20.72 50.72 2.75
C GLN A 727 20.74 52.16 2.24
N THR A 728 21.93 52.66 1.86
CA THR A 728 22.05 54.01 1.36
C THR A 728 22.61 54.00 -0.05
N ILE A 729 22.07 54.86 -0.92
CA ILE A 729 22.52 55.07 -2.30
C ILE A 729 23.01 56.50 -2.45
N ALA A 730 24.32 56.65 -2.59
CA ALA A 730 24.99 57.90 -2.86
C ALA A 730 25.03 58.13 -4.39
N PHE A 731 24.07 58.91 -4.91
CA PHE A 731 23.86 59.06 -6.34
C PHE A 731 24.55 60.32 -6.87
N MET A 732 25.63 60.11 -7.62
CA MET A 732 26.40 61.19 -8.25
C MET A 732 26.89 62.31 -7.27
N VAL A 733 27.17 61.90 -5.99
CA VAL A 733 27.77 62.81 -4.98
C VAL A 733 29.28 62.69 -5.02
N ASP A 734 29.98 63.72 -4.41
CA ASP A 734 31.44 63.63 -4.31
C ASP A 734 31.90 62.51 -3.38
N SER A 735 32.73 61.61 -3.90
CA SER A 735 33.35 60.51 -3.14
C SER A 735 34.20 61.08 -2.01
N GLY A 736 33.78 60.85 -0.75
CA GLY A 736 34.39 61.41 0.45
C GLY A 736 33.89 62.81 0.88
N GLY A 737 32.88 63.34 0.15
CA GLY A 737 32.14 64.53 0.56
C GLY A 737 31.24 64.31 1.78
N ILE A 738 30.59 65.37 2.28
CA ILE A 738 29.73 65.33 3.47
C ILE A 738 28.58 64.34 3.25
N ALA A 739 27.85 64.40 2.13
CA ALA A 739 26.76 63.59 1.79
C ALA A 739 27.17 62.10 1.75
N TYR A 740 28.28 61.78 1.11
CA TYR A 740 28.84 60.41 1.08
C TYR A 740 29.14 59.83 2.50
N ASN A 741 29.82 60.65 3.32
CA ASN A 741 30.22 60.29 4.68
C ASN A 741 29.01 60.06 5.59
N ASP A 742 27.98 60.88 5.48
CA ASP A 742 26.74 60.80 6.26
C ASP A 742 25.93 59.58 5.87
N LEU A 743 25.78 59.29 4.59
CA LEU A 743 25.13 58.09 4.07
C LEU A 743 25.86 56.81 4.52
N ASN A 744 27.21 56.84 4.47
CA ASN A 744 28.03 55.71 4.95
C ASN A 744 27.87 55.46 6.47
N ARG A 745 27.76 56.56 7.25
CA ARG A 745 27.50 56.46 8.69
C ARG A 745 26.11 55.90 9.00
N ILE A 746 25.06 56.30 8.24
CA ILE A 746 23.70 55.77 8.40
C ILE A 746 23.65 54.28 8.12
N SER A 747 24.19 53.84 6.96
CA SER A 747 24.18 52.42 6.59
C SER A 747 24.97 51.58 7.61
N ASN A 748 26.21 51.93 7.92
CA ASN A 748 27.04 51.20 8.85
C ASN A 748 26.42 51.12 10.26
N TYR A 749 25.79 52.19 10.74
CA TYR A 749 25.17 52.24 12.07
C TYR A 749 23.96 51.27 12.18
N THR A 750 23.25 51.06 11.08
CA THR A 750 22.04 50.23 11.00
C THR A 750 22.32 48.79 10.52
N GLY A 751 23.58 48.49 10.22
CA GLY A 751 24.00 47.20 9.67
C GLY A 751 23.63 47.03 8.17
N GLY A 752 23.49 48.11 7.46
CA GLY A 752 23.34 48.16 6.00
C GLY A 752 24.63 48.47 5.28
N GLU A 753 24.54 48.74 3.98
CA GLU A 753 25.66 49.06 3.08
C GLU A 753 25.44 50.35 2.35
N LEU A 754 26.54 51.04 1.97
CA LEU A 754 26.53 52.19 1.09
C LEU A 754 26.81 51.74 -0.36
N PHE A 755 25.94 52.14 -1.29
CA PHE A 755 26.10 51.97 -2.74
C PHE A 755 26.43 53.31 -3.38
N TYR A 756 27.64 53.42 -3.92
CA TYR A 756 28.08 54.60 -4.63
C TYR A 756 27.75 54.45 -6.11
N VAL A 757 27.08 55.46 -6.68
CA VAL A 757 26.57 55.47 -8.04
C VAL A 757 27.07 56.71 -8.78
N GLU A 758 27.96 56.51 -9.77
CA GLU A 758 28.62 57.59 -10.52
C GLU A 758 27.80 58.12 -11.71
N ASN A 759 26.83 57.34 -12.19
CA ASN A 759 26.04 57.71 -13.37
C ASN A 759 24.62 57.12 -13.32
N THR A 760 23.74 57.65 -14.18
CA THR A 760 22.34 57.23 -14.26
C THR A 760 22.15 55.78 -14.65
N THR A 761 23.03 55.21 -15.49
CA THR A 761 22.92 53.83 -16.00
C THR A 761 23.17 52.74 -14.95
N SER A 762 23.94 53.05 -13.91
CA SER A 762 24.25 52.11 -12.82
C SER A 762 23.27 52.19 -11.64
N LEU A 763 22.32 53.14 -11.64
CA LEU A 763 21.37 53.33 -10.54
C LEU A 763 20.46 52.10 -10.33
N LYS A 764 19.92 51.52 -11.41
CA LYS A 764 19.06 50.36 -11.37
C LYS A 764 19.74 49.14 -10.73
N SER A 765 20.98 48.86 -11.12
CA SER A 765 21.76 47.75 -10.55
C SER A 765 22.10 47.96 -9.07
N SER A 766 22.29 49.19 -8.64
CA SER A 766 22.57 49.56 -7.24
C SER A 766 21.33 49.39 -6.35
N PHE A 767 20.15 49.78 -6.84
CA PHE A 767 18.89 49.47 -6.15
C PHE A 767 18.64 47.97 -6.02
N ALA A 768 18.90 47.19 -7.08
CA ALA A 768 18.79 45.75 -7.03
C ALA A 768 19.74 45.10 -5.99
N LYS A 769 21.00 45.61 -5.92
CA LYS A 769 21.95 45.16 -4.90
C LYS A 769 21.52 45.55 -3.48
N ALA A 770 21.02 46.77 -3.29
CA ALA A 770 20.54 47.27 -2.01
C ALA A 770 19.39 46.43 -1.44
N THR A 771 18.56 45.87 -2.29
CA THR A 771 17.45 44.98 -1.88
C THR A 771 17.86 43.53 -1.70
N SER A 772 19.04 43.12 -2.16
CA SER A 772 19.46 41.69 -2.13
C SER A 772 19.46 41.09 -0.72
N SER A 773 19.81 41.85 0.31
CA SER A 773 19.79 41.41 1.70
C SER A 773 18.37 41.17 2.27
N LEU A 774 17.32 41.75 1.69
CA LEU A 774 15.93 41.45 2.04
C LEU A 774 15.55 40.00 1.64
N TYR A 775 16.19 39.46 0.63
CA TYR A 775 15.85 38.17 0.06
C TYR A 775 16.64 37.00 0.69
N GLY A 776 17.74 37.29 1.41
CA GLY A 776 18.65 36.27 1.96
C GLY A 776 18.43 35.88 3.42
N ILE A 777 17.47 36.47 4.14
CA ILE A 777 17.21 36.20 5.56
C ILE A 777 15.85 35.55 5.71
N ASN A 778 15.72 34.33 5.20
CA ASN A 778 14.57 33.50 5.48
C ASN A 778 14.97 32.41 6.48
N THR A 779 14.91 32.70 7.79
CA THR A 779 14.68 31.67 8.77
C THR A 779 13.21 31.26 8.62
N SER A 780 12.93 30.37 7.69
CA SER A 780 11.62 29.78 7.53
C SER A 780 11.38 28.81 8.68
N ASN A 781 10.41 29.07 9.51
CA ASN A 781 9.87 28.05 10.39
C ASN A 781 8.87 27.25 9.54
N THR A 782 9.27 26.07 9.13
CA THR A 782 8.38 25.10 8.51
C THR A 782 7.46 24.57 9.59
N LYS A 783 6.16 24.59 9.35
CA LYS A 783 5.15 23.99 10.23
C LYS A 783 4.50 22.80 9.53
N LYS A 784 4.31 21.71 10.27
CA LYS A 784 3.59 20.54 9.83
C LYS A 784 2.15 20.61 10.34
N GLU A 785 1.19 20.47 9.44
CA GLU A 785 -0.25 20.51 9.77
C GLU A 785 -0.98 19.36 9.10
N ILE A 786 -1.99 18.79 9.78
CA ILE A 786 -2.89 17.81 9.18
C ILE A 786 -3.95 18.52 8.36
N HIS A 787 -4.03 18.15 7.09
CA HIS A 787 -5.04 18.62 6.15
C HIS A 787 -6.04 17.51 5.82
N THR A 788 -7.21 17.91 5.40
CA THR A 788 -8.24 17.02 4.86
C THR A 788 -8.67 17.53 3.49
N VAL A 789 -8.97 16.60 2.60
CA VAL A 789 -9.47 16.89 1.27
C VAL A 789 -10.66 15.99 0.96
N TYR A 790 -11.71 16.56 0.37
CA TYR A 790 -12.82 15.80 -0.21
C TYR A 790 -12.50 15.48 -1.65
N LEU A 791 -12.61 14.20 -2.03
CA LEU A 791 -12.25 13.73 -3.37
C LEU A 791 -13.47 13.61 -4.28
N PRO A 792 -13.39 14.11 -5.51
CA PRO A 792 -14.38 13.82 -6.55
C PRO A 792 -14.30 12.36 -6.98
N ASP A 793 -15.37 11.84 -7.62
CA ASP A 793 -15.51 10.41 -7.94
C ASP A 793 -14.37 9.82 -8.77
N HIS A 794 -13.76 10.59 -9.66
CA HIS A 794 -12.67 10.13 -10.52
C HIS A 794 -11.31 9.93 -9.81
N LEU A 795 -11.16 10.45 -8.59
CA LEU A 795 -9.96 10.25 -7.74
C LEU A 795 -10.20 9.27 -6.59
N ARG A 796 -11.37 8.65 -6.51
CA ARG A 796 -11.68 7.68 -5.46
C ARG A 796 -11.23 6.29 -5.86
N PRO A 797 -10.77 5.49 -4.89
CA PRO A 797 -10.51 4.07 -5.10
C PRO A 797 -11.82 3.29 -5.35
N ASP A 798 -11.69 2.01 -5.70
CA ASP A 798 -12.84 1.13 -5.86
C ASP A 798 -13.71 1.08 -4.59
N LEU A 799 -15.01 0.96 -4.77
CA LEU A 799 -15.96 0.92 -3.67
C LEU A 799 -15.83 -0.38 -2.87
N VAL A 800 -16.03 -0.27 -1.58
CA VAL A 800 -15.96 -1.39 -0.64
C VAL A 800 -17.21 -1.47 0.23
N ALA A 801 -17.49 -2.64 0.80
CA ALA A 801 -18.52 -2.83 1.81
C ALA A 801 -17.90 -2.75 3.20
N THR A 802 -18.60 -2.13 4.15
CA THR A 802 -18.25 -2.17 5.57
C THR A 802 -19.20 -3.10 6.30
N VAL A 803 -18.66 -4.02 7.09
CA VAL A 803 -19.43 -4.97 7.90
C VAL A 803 -19.09 -4.71 9.36
N GLU A 804 -20.09 -4.39 10.15
CA GLU A 804 -19.95 -4.17 11.59
C GLU A 804 -20.99 -4.98 12.37
N GLY A 805 -20.73 -5.25 13.64
CA GLY A 805 -21.65 -5.97 14.53
C GLY A 805 -20.97 -6.31 15.84
N LYS A 806 -21.61 -7.18 16.61
CA LYS A 806 -21.09 -7.66 17.89
C LYS A 806 -21.07 -9.17 17.94
N VAL A 807 -20.08 -9.73 18.61
CA VAL A 807 -20.05 -11.15 18.99
C VAL A 807 -20.53 -11.26 20.44
N LEU A 808 -21.64 -11.95 20.64
CA LEU A 808 -22.34 -12.02 21.91
C LEU A 808 -22.64 -13.49 22.31
N ASP A 809 -22.66 -13.79 23.60
CA ASP A 809 -23.15 -15.09 24.11
C ASP A 809 -24.69 -15.15 24.14
N SER A 810 -25.24 -16.26 24.63
CA SER A 810 -26.68 -16.48 24.74
C SER A 810 -27.38 -15.51 25.74
N GLU A 811 -26.62 -14.80 26.56
CA GLU A 811 -27.10 -13.82 27.56
C GLU A 811 -26.87 -12.37 27.11
N ASN A 812 -26.39 -12.17 25.85
CA ASN A 812 -26.01 -10.89 25.28
C ASN A 812 -24.75 -10.26 25.91
N ASN A 813 -23.88 -11.03 26.53
CA ASN A 813 -22.60 -10.54 27.02
C ASN A 813 -21.58 -10.53 25.88
N PRO A 814 -20.66 -9.54 25.82
CA PRO A 814 -19.57 -9.49 24.87
C PRO A 814 -18.62 -10.69 25.01
N ILE A 815 -18.31 -11.35 23.91
CA ILE A 815 -17.36 -12.45 23.85
C ILE A 815 -16.22 -12.10 22.91
N GLU A 816 -14.98 -12.20 23.39
CA GLU A 816 -13.79 -12.08 22.56
C GLU A 816 -13.67 -13.32 21.67
N ALA A 817 -13.61 -13.11 20.37
CA ALA A 817 -13.52 -14.16 19.33
C ALA A 817 -12.68 -13.70 18.15
N VAL A 818 -12.26 -14.66 17.34
CA VAL A 818 -11.63 -14.43 16.03
C VAL A 818 -12.68 -14.61 14.94
N ILE A 819 -12.77 -13.65 14.05
CA ILE A 819 -13.68 -13.66 12.91
C ILE A 819 -12.85 -13.73 11.64
N ARG A 820 -13.12 -14.75 10.80
CA ARG A 820 -12.48 -14.96 9.50
C ARG A 820 -13.48 -14.71 8.38
N PHE A 821 -12.99 -14.08 7.31
CA PHE A 821 -13.73 -13.85 6.07
C PHE A 821 -13.00 -14.54 4.93
N GLU A 822 -13.68 -15.42 4.22
CA GLU A 822 -13.14 -16.21 3.12
C GLU A 822 -13.92 -15.92 1.83
N ASP A 823 -13.24 -15.80 0.72
CA ASP A 823 -13.85 -15.76 -0.60
C ASP A 823 -14.31 -17.17 -0.95
N LEU A 824 -15.63 -17.39 -1.08
CA LEU A 824 -16.20 -18.71 -1.32
C LEU A 824 -15.94 -19.24 -2.74
N GLU A 825 -15.53 -18.40 -3.68
CA GLU A 825 -15.17 -18.82 -5.05
C GLU A 825 -13.74 -19.35 -5.13
N THR A 826 -12.82 -18.73 -4.37
CA THR A 826 -11.38 -19.06 -4.43
C THR A 826 -10.86 -19.79 -3.20
N GLU A 827 -11.69 -19.99 -2.17
CA GLU A 827 -11.35 -20.54 -0.86
C GLU A 827 -10.23 -19.76 -0.14
N LYS A 828 -9.95 -18.52 -0.55
CA LYS A 828 -8.89 -17.69 0.01
C LYS A 828 -9.38 -16.91 1.22
N LEU A 829 -8.54 -16.84 2.25
CA LEU A 829 -8.75 -15.94 3.39
C LEU A 829 -8.66 -14.49 2.90
N ILE A 830 -9.71 -13.69 3.16
CA ILE A 830 -9.78 -12.28 2.78
C ILE A 830 -9.56 -11.36 3.98
N GLY A 831 -9.83 -11.85 5.19
CA GLY A 831 -9.62 -11.10 6.41
C GLY A 831 -9.73 -11.96 7.66
N LYS A 832 -8.90 -11.64 8.65
CA LYS A 832 -8.92 -12.23 9.98
C LYS A 832 -8.82 -11.09 10.98
N ILE A 833 -9.86 -10.91 11.78
CA ILE A 833 -9.99 -9.82 12.75
C ILE A 833 -10.30 -10.35 14.13
N LYS A 834 -9.95 -9.58 15.14
CA LYS A 834 -10.44 -9.74 16.52
C LYS A 834 -11.53 -8.70 16.78
N ASN A 835 -12.51 -9.04 17.56
CA ASN A 835 -13.48 -8.08 18.01
C ASN A 835 -12.99 -7.32 19.25
N ASN A 836 -13.55 -6.13 19.48
CA ASN A 836 -13.22 -5.30 20.65
C ASN A 836 -13.60 -6.04 21.94
N PRO A 837 -12.65 -6.28 22.85
CA PRO A 837 -12.91 -7.02 24.09
C PRO A 837 -13.83 -6.30 25.10
N GLU A 838 -14.06 -4.98 24.93
CA GLU A 838 -14.90 -4.19 25.83
C GLU A 838 -16.41 -4.37 25.57
N ASP A 839 -16.81 -4.35 24.28
CA ASP A 839 -18.21 -4.31 23.87
C ASP A 839 -18.58 -5.41 22.87
N GLY A 840 -17.64 -6.28 22.52
CA GLY A 840 -17.82 -7.36 21.53
C GLY A 840 -17.88 -6.87 20.08
N GLY A 841 -17.72 -5.58 19.83
CA GLY A 841 -17.84 -4.97 18.53
C GLY A 841 -16.75 -5.41 17.55
N TYR A 842 -17.11 -5.64 16.29
CA TYR A 842 -16.16 -5.87 15.21
C TYR A 842 -16.47 -4.99 14.01
N PHE A 843 -15.44 -4.74 13.21
CA PHE A 843 -15.54 -3.97 11.97
C PHE A 843 -14.57 -4.52 10.94
N ILE A 844 -15.04 -4.74 9.72
CA ILE A 844 -14.19 -5.13 8.60
C ILE A 844 -14.63 -4.43 7.31
N VAL A 845 -13.69 -4.29 6.39
CA VAL A 845 -13.91 -3.74 5.05
C VAL A 845 -13.65 -4.82 4.03
N LEU A 846 -14.58 -5.02 3.11
CA LEU A 846 -14.54 -6.07 2.09
C LEU A 846 -14.71 -5.47 0.68
N PRO A 847 -13.88 -5.86 -0.31
CA PRO A 847 -14.09 -5.53 -1.71
C PRO A 847 -15.48 -5.97 -2.22
N LEU A 848 -16.08 -5.21 -3.13
CA LEU A 848 -17.33 -5.61 -3.79
C LEU A 848 -17.10 -6.68 -4.87
N GLY A 849 -18.19 -7.24 -5.40
CA GLY A 849 -18.17 -8.17 -6.55
C GLY A 849 -17.92 -9.64 -6.20
N LYS A 850 -17.88 -10.00 -4.90
CA LYS A 850 -17.60 -11.36 -4.43
C LYS A 850 -18.66 -11.88 -3.46
N ILE A 851 -18.61 -13.18 -3.17
CA ILE A 851 -19.38 -13.80 -2.09
C ILE A 851 -18.43 -14.28 -1.00
N TYR A 852 -18.69 -13.88 0.23
CA TYR A 852 -17.84 -14.16 1.37
C TYR A 852 -18.50 -15.11 2.36
N GLY A 853 -17.74 -16.08 2.85
CA GLY A 853 -18.04 -16.85 4.07
C GLY A 853 -17.47 -16.12 5.28
N LEU A 854 -18.31 -15.89 6.29
CA LEU A 854 -17.91 -15.32 7.59
C LEU A 854 -17.91 -16.45 8.61
N TYR A 855 -16.80 -16.63 9.32
CA TYR A 855 -16.62 -17.69 10.31
C TYR A 855 -16.17 -17.11 11.64
N VAL A 856 -16.84 -17.50 12.73
CA VAL A 856 -16.47 -17.08 14.09
C VAL A 856 -15.96 -18.28 14.85
N ASP A 857 -14.71 -18.24 15.26
CA ASP A 857 -14.03 -19.30 15.99
C ASP A 857 -13.72 -18.88 17.43
N LYS A 858 -14.15 -19.68 18.40
CA LYS A 858 -13.85 -19.54 19.82
C LYS A 858 -13.75 -20.90 20.46
N GLU A 859 -12.72 -21.11 21.27
CA GLU A 859 -12.53 -22.36 22.00
C GLU A 859 -13.75 -22.68 22.91
N ASN A 860 -14.24 -23.91 22.89
CA ASN A 860 -15.42 -24.40 23.60
C ASN A 860 -16.78 -23.88 23.10
N TYR A 861 -16.82 -23.07 22.04
CA TYR A 861 -18.04 -22.63 21.38
C TYR A 861 -18.21 -23.31 20.03
N PHE A 862 -19.48 -23.48 19.63
CA PHE A 862 -19.76 -23.97 18.27
C PHE A 862 -19.39 -22.89 17.25
N PRO A 863 -18.56 -23.19 16.25
CA PRO A 863 -18.17 -22.21 15.24
C PRO A 863 -19.36 -21.82 14.36
N ILE A 864 -19.71 -20.54 14.38
CA ILE A 864 -20.81 -20.00 13.56
C ILE A 864 -20.29 -19.63 12.18
N SER A 865 -21.09 -19.93 11.16
CA SER A 865 -20.85 -19.46 9.79
C SER A 865 -22.03 -18.63 9.27
N LYS A 866 -21.73 -17.60 8.48
CA LYS A 866 -22.69 -16.78 7.75
C LYS A 866 -22.12 -16.48 6.35
N ASN A 867 -22.95 -16.04 5.41
CA ASN A 867 -22.49 -15.55 4.11
C ASN A 867 -22.85 -14.09 3.89
N LEU A 868 -22.09 -13.45 3.01
CA LEU A 868 -22.31 -12.08 2.55
C LEU A 868 -22.15 -12.08 1.03
N ASP A 869 -23.25 -11.98 0.30
CA ASP A 869 -23.21 -11.90 -1.17
C ASP A 869 -23.14 -10.45 -1.64
N LEU A 870 -21.93 -10.02 -2.05
CA LEU A 870 -21.65 -8.67 -2.54
C LEU A 870 -21.49 -8.63 -4.07
N ARG A 871 -21.78 -9.71 -4.81
CA ARG A 871 -21.55 -9.81 -6.27
C ARG A 871 -22.35 -8.81 -7.11
N LYS A 872 -23.53 -8.42 -6.63
CA LYS A 872 -24.44 -7.51 -7.37
C LYS A 872 -24.42 -6.08 -6.85
N GLU A 873 -23.68 -5.84 -5.77
CA GLU A 873 -23.64 -4.53 -5.13
C GLU A 873 -22.74 -3.57 -5.92
N LYS A 874 -23.25 -2.34 -6.12
CA LYS A 874 -22.56 -1.29 -6.89
C LYS A 874 -22.35 0.00 -6.09
N ASN A 875 -22.75 0.01 -4.82
CA ASN A 875 -22.64 1.17 -3.95
C ASN A 875 -21.95 0.79 -2.66
N ILE A 876 -21.46 1.78 -1.93
CA ILE A 876 -20.95 1.58 -0.56
C ILE A 876 -22.10 1.05 0.29
N ILE A 877 -21.91 -0.14 0.88
CA ILE A 877 -22.90 -0.78 1.73
C ILE A 877 -22.35 -0.85 3.14
N LYS A 878 -23.19 -0.48 4.09
CA LYS A 878 -23.00 -0.75 5.50
C LYS A 878 -23.88 -1.94 5.89
N ILE A 879 -23.25 -3.01 6.37
CA ILE A 879 -23.94 -4.22 6.82
C ILE A 879 -23.79 -4.31 8.33
N GLU A 880 -24.92 -4.32 9.03
CA GLU A 880 -24.96 -4.57 10.47
C GLU A 880 -25.29 -6.04 10.70
N ASN A 881 -24.42 -6.76 11.41
CA ASN A 881 -24.50 -8.20 11.54
C ASN A 881 -24.01 -8.68 12.92
N ASP A 882 -24.90 -8.68 13.91
CA ASP A 882 -24.60 -9.27 15.22
C ASP A 882 -24.54 -10.80 15.14
N ILE A 883 -23.57 -11.40 15.85
CA ILE A 883 -23.29 -12.82 15.80
C ILE A 883 -23.44 -13.40 17.20
N PRO A 884 -24.55 -14.09 17.47
CA PRO A 884 -24.69 -14.88 18.68
C PRO A 884 -23.87 -16.16 18.58
N ILE A 885 -23.07 -16.47 19.61
CA ILE A 885 -22.32 -17.72 19.69
C ILE A 885 -22.76 -18.52 20.92
N TYR A 886 -22.70 -19.86 20.79
CA TYR A 886 -23.19 -20.77 21.81
C TYR A 886 -22.11 -21.80 22.15
N THR A 887 -22.01 -22.20 23.41
CA THR A 887 -21.17 -23.33 23.81
C THR A 887 -21.79 -24.65 23.32
N PHE A 888 -20.96 -25.67 23.08
CA PHE A 888 -21.43 -27.03 22.73
C PHE A 888 -22.40 -27.58 23.78
N GLU A 889 -22.18 -27.27 25.07
CA GLU A 889 -23.01 -27.66 26.18
C GLU A 889 -24.40 -27.03 26.15
N GLU A 890 -24.46 -25.71 25.88
CA GLU A 890 -25.73 -24.99 25.75
C GLU A 890 -26.55 -25.50 24.58
N MET A 891 -25.92 -25.72 23.41
CA MET A 891 -26.61 -26.23 22.24
C MET A 891 -27.22 -27.60 22.53
N LYS A 892 -26.46 -28.51 23.17
CA LYS A 892 -26.92 -29.82 23.56
C LYS A 892 -28.06 -29.79 24.60
N ASN A 893 -27.97 -28.93 25.61
CA ASN A 893 -28.95 -28.86 26.71
C ASN A 893 -30.24 -28.12 26.32
N LYS A 894 -30.10 -27.03 25.51
CA LYS A 894 -31.24 -26.18 25.09
C LYS A 894 -31.86 -26.66 23.75
N GLY A 895 -31.24 -27.60 23.06
CA GLY A 895 -31.69 -28.04 21.70
C GLY A 895 -31.66 -26.93 20.67
N ILE A 896 -30.64 -26.03 20.74
CA ILE A 896 -30.51 -24.90 19.82
C ILE A 896 -30.14 -25.44 18.44
N ALA A 897 -30.90 -25.04 17.40
CA ALA A 897 -30.55 -25.29 16.01
C ALA A 897 -29.76 -24.12 15.45
N VAL A 898 -28.70 -24.41 14.74
CA VAL A 898 -27.89 -23.41 14.05
C VAL A 898 -28.05 -23.58 12.56
N PHE A 899 -28.23 -22.48 11.85
CA PHE A 899 -28.28 -22.50 10.39
C PHE A 899 -26.89 -22.72 9.81
N ILE A 900 -26.78 -23.60 8.84
CA ILE A 900 -25.58 -23.78 8.03
C ILE A 900 -25.74 -22.86 6.81
N ASN A 901 -25.18 -21.66 6.89
CA ASN A 901 -25.47 -20.59 5.92
C ASN A 901 -24.68 -20.68 4.61
N ASN A 902 -23.58 -21.43 4.57
CA ASN A 902 -22.71 -21.54 3.41
C ASN A 902 -22.94 -22.86 2.63
N ILE A 903 -24.16 -23.43 2.70
CA ILE A 903 -24.58 -24.58 1.88
C ILE A 903 -25.59 -24.10 0.84
N PHE A 904 -25.20 -24.19 -0.42
CA PHE A 904 -25.97 -23.68 -1.57
C PHE A 904 -26.39 -24.85 -2.46
N PHE A 905 -27.63 -24.76 -2.95
CA PHE A 905 -28.20 -25.68 -3.91
C PHE A 905 -28.66 -24.94 -5.17
N ASN A 906 -28.58 -25.60 -6.31
CA ASN A 906 -29.19 -25.07 -7.51
C ASN A 906 -30.72 -24.98 -7.35
N SER A 907 -31.35 -24.00 -8.01
CA SER A 907 -32.78 -23.73 -7.88
C SER A 907 -33.61 -24.97 -8.26
N GLY A 908 -34.52 -25.39 -7.36
CA GLY A 908 -35.34 -26.59 -7.55
C GLY A 908 -34.62 -27.94 -7.46
N LEU A 909 -33.32 -27.96 -7.16
CA LEU A 909 -32.50 -29.15 -7.08
C LEU A 909 -31.95 -29.39 -5.66
N SER A 910 -31.53 -30.64 -5.40
CA SER A 910 -30.82 -31.04 -4.19
C SER A 910 -29.30 -31.24 -4.42
N GLU A 911 -28.81 -30.83 -5.60
CA GLU A 911 -27.38 -30.94 -5.91
C GLU A 911 -26.62 -29.78 -5.23
N LEU A 912 -25.57 -30.15 -4.47
CA LEU A 912 -24.69 -29.20 -3.79
C LEU A 912 -23.82 -28.45 -4.81
N THR A 913 -23.68 -27.14 -4.61
CA THR A 913 -22.75 -26.32 -5.42
C THR A 913 -21.33 -26.40 -4.88
N ASP A 914 -20.33 -26.06 -5.71
CA ASP A 914 -18.94 -26.02 -5.30
C ASP A 914 -18.70 -25.04 -4.13
N TYR A 915 -19.44 -23.97 -4.04
CA TYR A 915 -19.39 -23.01 -2.91
C TYR A 915 -19.74 -23.60 -1.55
N SER A 916 -20.40 -24.77 -1.50
CA SER A 916 -20.75 -25.47 -0.28
C SER A 916 -19.61 -26.31 0.29
N ILE A 917 -18.61 -26.65 -0.54
CA ILE A 917 -17.57 -27.63 -0.20
C ILE A 917 -16.72 -27.18 1.00
N PRO A 918 -16.25 -25.93 1.11
CA PRO A 918 -15.48 -25.47 2.26
C PRO A 918 -16.24 -25.62 3.58
N GLU A 919 -17.51 -25.22 3.59
CA GLU A 919 -18.36 -25.33 4.76
C GLU A 919 -18.63 -26.77 5.17
N LEU A 920 -18.92 -27.63 4.20
CA LEU A 920 -19.16 -29.05 4.45
C LEU A 920 -17.93 -29.77 4.99
N LYS A 921 -16.73 -29.46 4.49
CA LYS A 921 -15.46 -29.96 5.04
C LYS A 921 -15.27 -29.50 6.50
N ARG A 922 -15.57 -28.24 6.80
CA ARG A 922 -15.48 -27.68 8.14
C ARG A 922 -16.43 -28.39 9.11
N ILE A 923 -17.68 -28.57 8.73
CA ILE A 923 -18.70 -29.27 9.54
C ILE A 923 -18.31 -30.73 9.75
N THR A 924 -17.84 -31.41 8.71
CA THR A 924 -17.32 -32.79 8.80
C THR A 924 -16.29 -32.88 9.93
N LYS A 925 -15.31 -32.00 9.93
CA LYS A 925 -14.26 -31.95 10.96
C LYS A 925 -14.83 -31.73 12.36
N ILE A 926 -15.76 -30.79 12.53
CA ILE A 926 -16.39 -30.49 13.82
C ILE A 926 -17.12 -31.72 14.35
N ILE A 927 -17.88 -32.46 13.51
CA ILE A 927 -18.61 -33.66 13.89
C ILE A 927 -17.65 -34.75 14.37
N ILE A 928 -16.58 -34.98 13.62
CA ILE A 928 -15.58 -36.01 13.92
C ILE A 928 -14.79 -35.64 15.19
N ASP A 929 -14.23 -34.44 15.27
CA ASP A 929 -13.36 -34.02 16.37
C ASP A 929 -14.09 -34.02 17.73
N ASN A 930 -15.41 -33.74 17.73
CA ASN A 930 -16.22 -33.65 18.95
C ASN A 930 -17.17 -34.84 19.15
N ASP A 931 -17.07 -35.88 18.33
CA ASP A 931 -17.88 -37.12 18.40
C ASP A 931 -19.40 -36.86 18.47
N LEU A 932 -19.91 -35.95 17.60
CA LEU A 932 -21.27 -35.43 17.70
C LEU A 932 -22.30 -36.26 16.97
N THR A 933 -23.53 -36.38 17.56
CA THR A 933 -24.73 -36.86 16.86
C THR A 933 -25.56 -35.66 16.46
N VAL A 934 -25.95 -35.59 15.17
CA VAL A 934 -26.56 -34.41 14.60
C VAL A 934 -27.81 -34.71 13.80
N GLU A 935 -28.80 -33.84 13.88
CA GLU A 935 -29.98 -33.78 13.03
C GLU A 935 -29.80 -32.68 11.97
N LEU A 936 -29.92 -33.07 10.72
CA LEU A 936 -29.93 -32.18 9.56
C LEU A 936 -31.39 -31.96 9.14
N SER A 937 -31.86 -30.74 9.28
CA SER A 937 -33.24 -30.37 8.99
C SER A 937 -33.29 -29.52 7.70
N GLY A 938 -33.91 -30.02 6.66
CA GLY A 938 -34.11 -29.34 5.38
C GLY A 938 -35.39 -28.49 5.36
N HIS A 939 -35.32 -27.30 4.75
CA HIS A 939 -36.46 -26.38 4.62
C HIS A 939 -36.52 -25.81 3.20
N THR A 940 -37.74 -25.40 2.77
CA THR A 940 -37.97 -24.71 1.50
C THR A 940 -38.71 -23.40 1.74
N ASP A 941 -38.82 -22.59 0.69
CA ASP A 941 -39.80 -21.52 0.61
C ASP A 941 -41.20 -22.10 0.22
N ASN A 942 -42.17 -21.23 0.02
CA ASN A 942 -43.58 -21.57 -0.27
C ASN A 942 -43.94 -21.48 -1.75
N VAL A 943 -43.00 -21.64 -2.69
CA VAL A 943 -43.28 -21.42 -4.12
C VAL A 943 -43.90 -22.62 -4.80
N ASP A 944 -43.49 -23.85 -4.42
CA ASP A 944 -44.01 -25.09 -5.03
C ASP A 944 -45.06 -25.78 -4.14
N ALA A 945 -45.62 -26.90 -4.64
CA ALA A 945 -46.60 -27.67 -3.89
C ALA A 945 -45.95 -28.26 -2.59
N GLU A 946 -46.71 -28.29 -1.50
CA GLU A 946 -46.27 -28.75 -0.19
C GLU A 946 -45.59 -30.15 -0.21
N GLU A 947 -46.11 -31.10 -1.00
CA GLU A 947 -45.52 -32.43 -1.14
C GLU A 947 -44.16 -32.39 -1.84
N LEU A 948 -43.99 -31.55 -2.86
CA LEU A 948 -42.76 -31.36 -3.58
C LEU A 948 -41.73 -30.63 -2.70
N ASN A 949 -42.18 -29.60 -1.97
CA ASN A 949 -41.34 -28.93 -1.00
C ASN A 949 -40.83 -29.83 0.14
N LEU A 950 -41.70 -30.69 0.65
CA LEU A 950 -41.35 -31.68 1.66
C LEU A 950 -40.25 -32.61 1.14
N LYS A 951 -40.46 -33.20 -0.06
CA LYS A 951 -39.49 -34.08 -0.70
C LYS A 951 -38.19 -33.40 -1.00
N LEU A 952 -38.20 -32.19 -1.59
CA LEU A 952 -37.00 -31.41 -1.91
C LEU A 952 -36.17 -31.08 -0.66
N SER A 953 -36.85 -30.78 0.45
CA SER A 953 -36.18 -30.51 1.71
C SER A 953 -35.49 -31.73 2.30
N GLU A 954 -36.15 -32.91 2.19
CA GLU A 954 -35.56 -34.21 2.58
C GLU A 954 -34.36 -34.57 1.69
N ASP A 955 -34.50 -34.42 0.36
CA ASP A 955 -33.44 -34.71 -0.60
C ASP A 955 -32.20 -33.83 -0.35
N ARG A 956 -32.38 -32.54 0.01
CA ARG A 956 -31.31 -31.62 0.38
C ARG A 956 -30.61 -32.04 1.67
N ALA A 957 -31.33 -32.37 2.72
CA ALA A 957 -30.77 -32.89 3.97
C ALA A 957 -29.96 -34.20 3.73
N ASN A 958 -30.48 -35.07 2.85
CA ASN A 958 -29.81 -36.32 2.48
C ASN A 958 -28.54 -36.08 1.64
N ALA A 959 -28.51 -35.10 0.75
CA ALA A 959 -27.30 -34.73 -0.01
C ALA A 959 -26.19 -34.26 0.92
N VAL A 960 -26.52 -33.45 1.93
CA VAL A 960 -25.56 -33.03 2.98
C VAL A 960 -25.08 -34.26 3.76
N LYS A 961 -25.96 -35.15 4.22
CA LYS A 961 -25.60 -36.37 4.91
C LYS A 961 -24.64 -37.23 4.09
N GLU A 962 -24.95 -37.42 2.82
CA GLU A 962 -24.11 -38.21 1.90
C GLU A 962 -22.71 -37.63 1.80
N PHE A 963 -22.59 -36.32 1.69
CA PHE A 963 -21.29 -35.64 1.67
C PHE A 963 -20.51 -35.90 2.99
N LEU A 964 -21.15 -35.70 4.15
CA LEU A 964 -20.53 -35.89 5.47
C LEU A 964 -20.05 -37.36 5.68
N VAL A 965 -20.86 -38.32 5.31
CA VAL A 965 -20.54 -39.76 5.42
C VAL A 965 -19.39 -40.13 4.48
N ASN A 966 -19.42 -39.67 3.23
CA ASN A 966 -18.34 -39.89 2.26
C ASN A 966 -16.99 -39.26 2.68
N ASN A 967 -17.03 -38.29 3.58
CA ASN A 967 -15.83 -37.63 4.14
C ASN A 967 -15.50 -38.09 5.58
N GLY A 968 -16.06 -39.21 6.05
CA GLY A 968 -15.61 -39.94 7.25
C GLY A 968 -16.51 -39.81 8.50
N CYS A 969 -17.66 -39.12 8.41
CA CYS A 969 -18.62 -39.12 9.51
C CYS A 969 -19.33 -40.49 9.64
N ASP A 970 -19.63 -40.90 10.87
CA ASP A 970 -20.42 -42.10 11.14
C ASP A 970 -21.89 -41.91 10.71
N GLU A 971 -22.37 -42.71 9.77
CA GLU A 971 -23.74 -42.64 9.25
C GLU A 971 -24.80 -42.72 10.35
N ASN A 972 -24.56 -43.50 11.41
CA ASN A 972 -25.50 -43.65 12.54
C ASN A 972 -25.64 -42.41 13.41
N LYS A 973 -24.73 -41.47 13.29
CA LYS A 973 -24.74 -40.20 14.02
C LYS A 973 -25.37 -39.07 13.24
N ILE A 974 -25.83 -39.29 12.00
CA ILE A 974 -26.45 -38.27 11.17
C ILE A 974 -27.89 -38.61 10.86
N ILE A 975 -28.83 -37.85 11.43
CA ILE A 975 -30.26 -37.96 11.23
C ILE A 975 -30.70 -36.88 10.23
N THR A 976 -31.52 -37.21 9.24
CA THR A 976 -32.06 -36.26 8.28
C THR A 976 -33.58 -36.14 8.43
N ILE A 977 -34.10 -34.92 8.39
CA ILE A 977 -35.53 -34.60 8.44
C ILE A 977 -35.84 -33.50 7.42
N GLY A 978 -36.80 -33.73 6.53
CA GLY A 978 -37.38 -32.68 5.69
C GLY A 978 -38.60 -32.09 6.38
N TYR A 979 -38.65 -30.72 6.44
CA TYR A 979 -39.79 -30.00 6.95
C TYR A 979 -40.56 -29.25 5.85
N GLY A 980 -40.06 -29.25 4.60
CA GLY A 980 -40.67 -28.44 3.53
C GLY A 980 -40.80 -26.97 3.92
N GLU A 981 -41.94 -26.40 3.65
CA GLU A 981 -42.32 -25.04 4.01
C GLU A 981 -42.99 -24.91 5.40
N SER A 982 -43.17 -26.00 6.15
CA SER A 982 -43.96 -26.04 7.41
C SER A 982 -43.31 -25.28 8.59
N LYS A 983 -42.01 -24.96 8.50
CA LYS A 983 -41.27 -24.21 9.54
C LYS A 983 -40.52 -23.01 8.93
N PRO A 984 -41.25 -21.98 8.46
CA PRO A 984 -40.59 -20.82 7.87
C PRO A 984 -40.00 -19.91 8.95
N LEU A 985 -38.87 -19.26 8.62
CA LEU A 985 -38.26 -18.21 9.45
C LEU A 985 -38.95 -16.87 9.33
N ASN A 986 -39.62 -16.64 8.18
CA ASN A 986 -40.29 -15.41 7.82
C ASN A 986 -41.50 -15.70 6.90
N GLU A 987 -42.26 -14.64 6.54
CA GLU A 987 -43.52 -14.77 5.82
C GLU A 987 -43.39 -15.03 4.31
N ASN A 988 -42.18 -15.26 3.75
CA ASN A 988 -41.96 -15.47 2.30
C ASN A 988 -42.41 -14.35 1.36
N LYS A 989 -42.50 -13.10 1.83
CA LYS A 989 -43.07 -11.96 1.09
C LYS A 989 -42.25 -11.52 -0.14
N ASN A 990 -40.94 -11.69 -0.09
CA ASN A 990 -40.05 -11.26 -1.16
C ASN A 990 -38.95 -12.31 -1.42
N SER A 991 -38.08 -12.08 -2.43
CA SER A 991 -37.03 -13.03 -2.81
C SER A 991 -36.02 -13.29 -1.69
N ASN A 992 -35.67 -12.26 -0.92
CA ASN A 992 -34.69 -12.36 0.16
C ASN A 992 -35.24 -13.19 1.34
N GLU A 993 -36.54 -12.97 1.70
CA GLU A 993 -37.22 -13.76 2.70
C GLU A 993 -37.30 -15.24 2.30
N ARG A 994 -37.66 -15.53 1.01
CA ARG A 994 -37.69 -16.89 0.48
C ARG A 994 -36.32 -17.52 0.48
N GLU A 995 -35.27 -16.78 0.19
CA GLU A 995 -33.90 -17.29 0.23
C GLU A 995 -33.51 -17.76 1.63
N LEU A 996 -33.83 -17.01 2.67
CA LEU A 996 -33.62 -17.40 4.08
C LEU A 996 -34.40 -18.67 4.48
N ASN A 997 -35.55 -18.89 3.87
CA ASN A 997 -36.34 -20.11 4.12
C ASN A 997 -35.79 -21.35 3.42
N ARG A 998 -35.04 -21.20 2.31
CA ARG A 998 -34.33 -22.31 1.64
C ARG A 998 -33.02 -22.60 2.35
N ARG A 999 -33.05 -23.44 3.38
CA ARG A 999 -31.90 -23.69 4.26
C ARG A 999 -31.82 -25.13 4.75
N VAL A 1000 -30.64 -25.51 5.26
CA VAL A 1000 -30.42 -26.70 6.07
C VAL A 1000 -29.97 -26.24 7.46
N GLU A 1001 -30.66 -26.70 8.50
CA GLU A 1001 -30.34 -26.46 9.89
C GLU A 1001 -29.57 -27.63 10.48
N PHE A 1002 -28.68 -27.33 11.40
CA PHE A 1002 -27.87 -28.29 12.13
C PHE A 1002 -28.22 -28.28 13.61
N LYS A 1003 -28.61 -29.40 14.19
CA LYS A 1003 -29.03 -29.52 15.59
C LYS A 1003 -28.35 -30.70 16.25
N PHE A 1004 -27.84 -30.52 17.46
CA PHE A 1004 -27.31 -31.59 18.25
C PHE A 1004 -28.42 -32.46 18.79
N VAL A 1005 -28.23 -33.80 18.72
CA VAL A 1005 -29.10 -34.81 19.27
C VAL A 1005 -28.40 -35.49 20.48
N LYS A 1006 -29.15 -35.72 21.54
CA LYS A 1006 -28.64 -36.36 22.77
C LYS A 1006 -28.30 -37.81 22.54
#